data_830acbb530b048429049857f007378b4
#
_entry.id   830acbb530b048429049857f007378b4
#
_cell.length_a   1.000
_cell.length_b   1.000
_cell.length_c   1.000
_cell.angle_alpha   90.00
_cell.angle_beta   90.00
_cell.angle_gamma   90.00
#
_symmetry.space_group_name_H-M   'P 1'
#
loop_
_entity.id
_entity.type
_entity.pdbx_description
1 polymer ?
#
loop_
_entity_poly.entity_id
_entity_poly.type
_entity_poly.pdbx_seq_one_letter_code
_entity_poly.pdbx_strand_id
1 'polypeptide(L)'
;MKLELFHLNDQQTTSNSVLDNIPGTSAVLNALRAQDISEDISIFLASGDTYIPGNFQEASRSLYGARSLGEIEIQNQMGVEAIAVGNHEFDSPVESDGFAELISGVDDEGESVGEIFGETWGGSSFPFLTTNLDFSNDIYLAPLVVEGGQAPQAGTLSSSVVIEKSGEKIGVVGATTPGLPFLTSAGGVITTPTAQSQALTDAQLAETAAIIQAEVDSLLTANPDVNKVILISHMQVFDYEVQLAELLSNVDIIIAGGSEPVAVDSDDILRDGDVQTEEYPVWRTNAGGTETAIVTEAGDYDYLGRLVIEFDDDGNILRDTYDTANSGSFATDAAGVARVGGTGLEDPEIVQIVDDVRSQISSVLFETFGYSNVFLNSQRGVDDLTRSGLDGVRTQETNLGNITADANLAVAQAYDPEVLVSIKNGGGIRADIGDFATRGPSLADSDDDLGLSKDAGAVVQGDIQGTLAFNNGLRLMTLTAEELITVLEHGVAEVPQVDGRYPQVSGVRFYYDSSAEPNSRITDVDIVDADGDVLHQLMKSGEMVEGAPSTIRIVTLDFLTNPRFDEDGNHVGAGDSYPFPNFNIDASVGETVSDEVYNRINVVELDEVGLSAGDATFTNAGTEQDALAEYFLENHATADTAFAMRDVGRSFDTRIIDRAFQPGPVDPESEQILIGDQQAPDTLVGSRGNDFIVAHGGDDMLKGRGGRDYLEGGDGADRVKGGRKSDVLDGGNGADTLTGGRGQDRFILSAGEDVITDFDPQFDHVAIAPNVNVSFNDIDGGMQILGDGIQTTLEGVSQEDFVARMPIAYM
;
A
#
# COMPACT_ATOMS: atom_id res chain seq x y z
N MET A 1 3.86 41.16 9.47
CA MET A 1 3.28 40.07 10.28
C MET A 1 4.23 38.89 10.33
N LYS A 2 4.48 38.27 11.50
CA LYS A 2 5.27 37.07 11.64
C LYS A 2 4.32 35.89 11.89
N LEU A 3 4.32 34.91 10.96
CA LEU A 3 3.53 33.69 11.03
C LEU A 3 4.39 32.57 11.59
N GLU A 4 3.82 31.80 12.50
CA GLU A 4 4.20 30.44 12.85
C GLU A 4 3.13 29.48 12.32
N LEU A 5 3.51 28.61 11.42
CA LEU A 5 2.64 27.60 10.86
C LEU A 5 3.17 26.22 11.25
N PHE A 6 2.40 25.46 12.01
CA PHE A 6 2.58 24.02 12.19
C PHE A 6 1.82 23.26 11.13
N HIS A 7 2.39 22.18 10.65
CA HIS A 7 1.70 21.34 9.67
C HIS A 7 2.03 19.85 9.82
N LEU A 8 1.09 19.05 9.37
CA LEU A 8 1.18 17.60 9.21
C LEU A 8 0.61 17.21 7.85
N ASN A 9 1.07 16.08 7.30
CA ASN A 9 0.48 15.41 6.16
C ASN A 9 0.55 13.89 6.35
N ASP A 10 -0.39 13.17 5.75
CA ASP A 10 -0.37 11.71 5.69
C ASP A 10 -0.17 11.07 7.08
N GLN A 11 -1.05 11.42 8.06
CA GLN A 11 -0.99 10.96 9.44
C GLN A 11 -1.48 9.53 9.63
N GLN A 12 -1.63 8.80 8.56
CA GLN A 12 -2.11 7.44 8.51
C GLN A 12 -1.31 6.50 9.42
N THR A 13 -2.00 5.68 10.19
CA THR A 13 -1.39 4.74 11.13
C THR A 13 -1.08 3.40 10.44
N THR A 14 -0.07 3.40 9.57
CA THR A 14 0.28 2.25 8.73
C THR A 14 0.89 1.08 9.49
N SER A 15 1.49 1.34 10.65
CA SER A 15 2.18 0.32 11.45
C SER A 15 2.10 0.59 12.95
N ASN A 16 2.38 -0.43 13.76
CA ASN A 16 2.41 -0.27 15.22
C ASN A 16 3.52 0.68 15.70
N SER A 17 4.58 0.89 14.90
CA SER A 17 5.66 1.84 15.24
C SER A 17 5.18 3.29 15.21
N VAL A 18 4.16 3.61 14.43
CA VAL A 18 3.53 4.95 14.41
C VAL A 18 2.94 5.31 15.76
N LEU A 19 2.48 4.33 16.53
CA LEU A 19 1.99 4.55 17.91
C LEU A 19 3.06 5.17 18.84
N ASP A 20 4.35 4.96 18.56
CA ASP A 20 5.42 5.60 19.34
C ASP A 20 5.62 7.06 18.94
N ASN A 21 5.32 7.43 17.70
CA ASN A 21 5.50 8.77 17.16
C ASN A 21 4.40 9.74 17.61
N ILE A 22 3.17 9.29 17.75
CA ILE A 22 2.01 10.13 18.08
C ILE A 22 2.19 10.92 19.39
N PRO A 23 2.54 10.29 20.53
CA PRO A 23 2.87 11.04 21.76
C PRO A 23 4.07 11.97 21.57
N GLY A 24 5.10 11.52 20.82
CA GLY A 24 6.26 12.32 20.48
C GLY A 24 5.92 13.58 19.70
N THR A 25 5.00 13.50 18.73
CA THR A 25 4.49 14.65 17.97
C THR A 25 3.83 15.66 18.90
N SER A 26 2.99 15.21 19.83
CA SER A 26 2.36 16.11 20.82
C SER A 26 3.40 16.78 21.73
N ALA A 27 4.43 16.06 22.15
CA ALA A 27 5.52 16.57 22.96
C ALA A 27 6.36 17.61 22.22
N VAL A 28 6.71 17.35 20.95
CA VAL A 28 7.41 18.31 20.07
C VAL A 28 6.56 19.57 19.86
N LEU A 29 5.29 19.41 19.53
CA LEU A 29 4.35 20.52 19.34
C LEU A 29 4.25 21.39 20.60
N ASN A 30 4.07 20.79 21.77
CA ASN A 30 3.98 21.51 23.05
C ASN A 30 5.30 22.22 23.40
N ALA A 31 6.45 21.59 23.14
CA ALA A 31 7.75 22.19 23.35
C ALA A 31 7.98 23.40 22.43
N LEU A 32 7.62 23.30 21.15
CA LEU A 32 7.78 24.38 20.16
C LEU A 32 6.83 25.54 20.43
N ARG A 33 5.56 25.26 20.77
CA ARG A 33 4.57 26.29 21.18
C ARG A 33 4.98 27.04 22.47
N ALA A 34 5.76 26.39 23.33
CA ALA A 34 6.28 27.04 24.54
C ALA A 34 7.47 27.98 24.28
N GLN A 35 8.05 27.97 23.10
CA GLN A 35 9.14 28.87 22.73
C GLN A 35 8.57 30.24 22.38
N ASP A 36 9.17 31.30 22.93
CA ASP A 36 8.83 32.69 22.57
C ASP A 36 9.65 33.09 21.33
N ILE A 37 9.06 32.94 20.16
CA ILE A 37 9.66 33.37 18.89
C ILE A 37 9.12 34.72 18.42
N SER A 38 8.30 35.38 19.26
CA SER A 38 7.67 36.66 18.98
C SER A 38 6.82 36.68 17.69
N GLU A 39 6.06 35.59 17.46
CA GLU A 39 5.09 35.51 16.38
C GLU A 39 3.86 36.39 16.65
N ASP A 40 3.24 36.87 15.57
CA ASP A 40 1.98 37.60 15.64
C ASP A 40 0.78 36.65 15.62
N ILE A 41 0.94 35.49 14.91
CA ILE A 41 -0.08 34.46 14.76
C ILE A 41 0.56 33.07 14.65
N SER A 42 0.00 32.10 15.36
CA SER A 42 0.34 30.69 15.27
C SER A 42 -0.90 29.90 14.84
N ILE A 43 -0.77 29.06 13.81
CA ILE A 43 -1.84 28.19 13.27
C ILE A 43 -1.31 26.78 13.05
N PHE A 44 -2.24 25.81 13.08
CA PHE A 44 -1.93 24.41 12.81
C PHE A 44 -2.90 23.83 11.78
N LEU A 45 -2.35 23.34 10.67
CA LEU A 45 -3.11 22.80 9.53
C LEU A 45 -2.58 21.41 9.15
N ALA A 46 -3.40 20.61 8.48
CA ALA A 46 -2.97 19.32 7.93
C ALA A 46 -3.48 19.14 6.48
N SER A 47 -2.81 18.31 5.71
CA SER A 47 -3.10 18.13 4.27
C SER A 47 -3.71 16.79 3.90
N GLY A 48 -4.50 16.18 4.78
CA GLY A 48 -5.32 15.00 4.48
C GLY A 48 -4.67 13.68 4.87
N ASP A 49 -5.39 12.59 4.56
CA ASP A 49 -5.06 11.21 4.93
C ASP A 49 -4.82 11.09 6.43
N THR A 50 -5.87 11.41 7.19
CA THR A 50 -5.84 11.41 8.66
C THR A 50 -5.76 9.99 9.22
N TYR A 51 -6.23 9.01 8.49
CA TYR A 51 -6.27 7.59 8.85
C TYR A 51 -6.16 6.71 7.61
N ILE A 52 -5.90 5.42 7.84
CA ILE A 52 -5.91 4.38 6.82
C ILE A 52 -6.51 3.10 7.41
N PRO A 53 -7.20 2.24 6.62
CA PRO A 53 -7.65 0.94 7.10
C PRO A 53 -6.52 0.11 7.73
N GLY A 54 -6.73 -0.36 8.96
CA GLY A 54 -5.71 -1.10 9.70
C GLY A 54 -6.05 -1.35 11.16
N ASN A 55 -5.04 -1.82 11.90
CA ASN A 55 -5.21 -2.22 13.30
C ASN A 55 -5.69 -1.07 14.21
N PHE A 56 -5.26 0.17 13.95
CA PHE A 56 -5.71 1.32 14.74
C PHE A 56 -7.22 1.54 14.57
N GLN A 57 -7.72 1.53 13.33
CA GLN A 57 -9.14 1.69 13.05
C GLN A 57 -10.00 0.63 13.74
N GLU A 58 -9.59 -0.64 13.69
CA GLU A 58 -10.33 -1.73 14.33
C GLU A 58 -10.25 -1.65 15.86
N ALA A 59 -9.11 -1.24 16.42
CA ALA A 59 -8.99 -0.95 17.84
C ALA A 59 -9.87 0.23 18.23
N SER A 60 -9.88 1.31 17.47
CA SER A 60 -10.73 2.49 17.67
C SER A 60 -12.22 2.11 17.70
N ARG A 61 -12.67 1.29 16.72
CA ARG A 61 -14.05 0.78 16.72
C ARG A 61 -14.37 -0.04 17.98
N SER A 62 -13.46 -0.92 18.37
CA SER A 62 -13.67 -1.79 19.54
C SER A 62 -13.73 -1.02 20.86
N LEU A 63 -12.92 0.04 20.98
CA LEU A 63 -12.76 0.85 22.17
C LEU A 63 -13.81 1.97 22.26
N TYR A 64 -14.06 2.64 21.14
CA TYR A 64 -14.79 3.91 21.12
C TYR A 64 -16.12 3.87 20.36
N GLY A 65 -16.41 2.80 19.62
CA GLY A 65 -17.66 2.59 18.88
C GLY A 65 -17.57 2.83 17.38
N ALA A 66 -16.66 3.70 16.91
CA ALA A 66 -16.46 3.96 15.47
C ALA A 66 -15.00 3.79 15.07
N ARG A 67 -14.79 3.37 13.81
CA ARG A 67 -13.47 3.33 13.18
C ARG A 67 -12.90 4.74 13.10
N SER A 68 -11.61 4.90 13.24
CA SER A 68 -10.88 6.17 13.13
C SER A 68 -11.29 7.29 14.10
N LEU A 69 -12.18 7.01 15.05
CA LEU A 69 -12.56 8.00 16.05
C LEU A 69 -11.34 8.44 16.87
N GLY A 70 -10.47 7.50 17.25
CA GLY A 70 -9.24 7.80 18.00
C GLY A 70 -8.28 8.70 17.20
N GLU A 71 -8.13 8.47 15.88
CA GLU A 71 -7.28 9.29 15.02
C GLU A 71 -7.80 10.73 14.90
N ILE A 72 -9.12 10.92 14.71
CA ILE A 72 -9.72 12.25 14.65
C ILE A 72 -9.59 12.96 16.00
N GLU A 73 -9.76 12.23 17.13
CA GLU A 73 -9.60 12.83 18.46
C GLU A 73 -8.15 13.26 18.74
N ILE A 74 -7.17 12.53 18.26
CA ILE A 74 -5.75 12.96 18.32
C ILE A 74 -5.59 14.32 17.64
N GLN A 75 -6.18 14.54 16.45
CA GLN A 75 -6.15 15.82 15.76
C GLN A 75 -6.89 16.92 16.53
N ASN A 76 -8.04 16.58 17.16
CA ASN A 76 -8.77 17.49 18.03
C ASN A 76 -7.88 17.97 19.20
N GLN A 77 -7.20 17.04 19.89
CA GLN A 77 -6.33 17.33 21.03
C GLN A 77 -5.07 18.11 20.63
N MET A 78 -4.50 17.83 19.47
CA MET A 78 -3.39 18.62 18.93
C MET A 78 -3.81 20.04 18.54
N GLY A 79 -5.11 20.30 18.38
CA GLY A 79 -5.66 21.60 18.06
C GLY A 79 -5.44 22.00 16.61
N VAL A 80 -5.61 21.06 15.68
CA VAL A 80 -5.66 21.31 14.24
C VAL A 80 -6.87 22.20 13.93
N GLU A 81 -6.73 23.15 13.02
CA GLU A 81 -7.74 24.15 12.70
C GLU A 81 -8.46 23.93 11.38
N ALA A 82 -7.83 23.22 10.46
CA ALA A 82 -8.43 22.70 9.22
C ALA A 82 -7.56 21.61 8.63
N ILE A 83 -8.21 20.64 7.94
CA ILE A 83 -7.55 19.54 7.23
C ILE A 83 -8.02 19.52 5.78
N ALA A 84 -7.14 19.22 4.80
CA ALA A 84 -7.58 18.92 3.43
C ALA A 84 -8.27 17.54 3.40
N VAL A 85 -9.18 17.34 2.47
CA VAL A 85 -9.72 16.00 2.20
C VAL A 85 -8.70 15.22 1.40
N GLY A 86 -8.20 14.10 1.92
CA GLY A 86 -7.34 13.14 1.23
C GLY A 86 -8.16 12.03 0.55
N ASN A 87 -7.49 10.96 0.15
CA ASN A 87 -8.17 9.81 -0.45
C ASN A 87 -8.56 8.75 0.59
N HIS A 88 -7.80 8.61 1.67
CA HIS A 88 -8.07 7.62 2.70
C HIS A 88 -9.29 7.96 3.56
N GLU A 89 -9.81 9.19 3.52
CA GLU A 89 -11.08 9.56 4.13
C GLU A 89 -12.27 8.77 3.53
N PHE A 90 -12.12 8.17 2.34
CA PHE A 90 -13.17 7.41 1.66
C PHE A 90 -12.89 5.91 1.56
N ASP A 91 -11.87 5.40 2.23
CA ASP A 91 -11.53 3.98 2.15
C ASP A 91 -12.55 3.10 2.89
N SER A 92 -12.91 1.98 2.27
CA SER A 92 -13.67 0.92 2.95
C SER A 92 -12.88 0.38 4.16
N PRO A 93 -13.49 0.11 5.27
CA PRO A 93 -14.93 0.10 5.52
C PRO A 93 -15.51 1.41 6.11
N VAL A 94 -14.81 2.53 6.04
CA VAL A 94 -15.33 3.84 6.49
C VAL A 94 -16.27 4.41 5.43
N GLU A 95 -15.83 4.52 4.17
CA GLU A 95 -16.59 5.09 3.05
C GLU A 95 -17.16 6.51 3.34
N SER A 96 -18.10 6.98 2.55
CA SER A 96 -18.65 8.34 2.72
C SER A 96 -19.59 8.50 3.91
N ASP A 97 -20.31 7.45 4.29
CA ASP A 97 -21.18 7.43 5.49
C ASP A 97 -20.36 7.47 6.78
N GLY A 98 -19.38 6.58 6.93
CA GLY A 98 -18.51 6.57 8.10
C GLY A 98 -17.66 7.84 8.22
N PHE A 99 -17.20 8.43 7.10
CA PHE A 99 -16.53 9.74 7.12
C PHE A 99 -17.49 10.84 7.60
N ALA A 100 -18.75 10.86 7.12
CA ALA A 100 -19.75 11.80 7.59
C ALA A 100 -20.04 11.65 9.09
N GLU A 101 -20.17 10.41 9.57
CA GLU A 101 -20.37 10.07 10.98
C GLU A 101 -19.21 10.54 11.85
N LEU A 102 -17.97 10.28 11.43
CA LEU A 102 -16.78 10.70 12.17
C LEU A 102 -16.68 12.21 12.34
N ILE A 103 -16.93 12.98 11.27
CA ILE A 103 -16.80 14.43 11.36
C ILE A 103 -18.00 15.11 12.02
N SER A 104 -19.23 14.55 11.87
CA SER A 104 -20.43 15.09 12.49
C SER A 104 -20.68 14.59 13.92
N GLY A 105 -20.14 13.41 14.26
CA GLY A 105 -20.36 12.75 15.55
C GLY A 105 -21.67 11.98 15.66
N VAL A 106 -22.49 11.92 14.60
CA VAL A 106 -23.78 11.27 14.59
C VAL A 106 -24.01 10.45 13.33
N ASP A 107 -24.77 9.35 13.45
CA ASP A 107 -25.24 8.54 12.34
C ASP A 107 -26.43 9.18 11.59
N ASP A 108 -26.98 8.51 10.60
CA ASP A 108 -28.10 8.95 9.77
C ASP A 108 -29.44 9.03 10.57
N GLU A 109 -29.53 8.39 11.73
CA GLU A 109 -30.67 8.48 12.65
C GLU A 109 -30.49 9.62 13.68
N GLY A 110 -29.31 10.25 13.73
CA GLY A 110 -28.94 11.34 14.66
C GLY A 110 -28.51 10.83 16.03
N GLU A 111 -28.16 9.56 16.15
CA GLU A 111 -27.59 8.98 17.35
C GLU A 111 -26.06 9.11 17.33
N SER A 112 -25.42 9.16 18.49
CA SER A 112 -23.95 9.25 18.56
C SER A 112 -23.28 7.96 18.08
N VAL A 113 -22.25 8.11 17.26
CA VAL A 113 -21.48 6.99 16.73
C VAL A 113 -20.45 6.41 17.71
N GLY A 114 -20.21 7.09 18.83
CA GLY A 114 -19.24 6.60 19.81
C GLY A 114 -19.10 7.42 21.07
N GLU A 115 -18.15 6.99 21.90
CA GLU A 115 -17.83 7.59 23.20
C GLU A 115 -16.31 7.53 23.43
N ILE A 116 -15.70 8.62 23.85
CA ILE A 116 -14.28 8.67 24.23
C ILE A 116 -14.12 9.46 25.53
N PHE A 117 -13.22 9.05 26.41
CA PHE A 117 -13.00 9.62 27.75
C PHE A 117 -14.25 9.66 28.63
N GLY A 118 -15.26 8.82 28.36
CA GLY A 118 -16.53 8.79 29.07
C GLY A 118 -17.50 9.91 28.64
N GLU A 119 -17.23 10.58 27.56
CA GLU A 119 -18.07 11.60 26.92
C GLU A 119 -18.51 11.13 25.51
N THR A 120 -19.74 11.49 25.16
CA THR A 120 -20.30 11.23 23.83
C THR A 120 -19.49 11.92 22.76
N TRP A 121 -19.14 11.21 21.70
CA TRP A 121 -18.39 11.75 20.57
C TRP A 121 -19.10 12.94 19.91
N GLY A 122 -18.40 14.06 19.77
CA GLY A 122 -18.96 15.30 19.25
C GLY A 122 -18.54 15.65 17.81
N GLY A 123 -17.83 14.77 17.15
CA GLY A 123 -17.27 15.00 15.80
C GLY A 123 -15.92 15.72 15.80
N SER A 124 -15.43 16.06 14.61
CA SER A 124 -14.19 16.82 14.45
C SER A 124 -14.38 18.26 14.95
N SER A 125 -13.38 18.79 15.67
CA SER A 125 -13.38 20.19 16.13
C SER A 125 -13.02 21.20 15.01
N PHE A 126 -12.70 20.71 13.82
CA PHE A 126 -12.24 21.44 12.65
C PHE A 126 -13.05 21.04 11.39
N PRO A 127 -13.02 21.87 10.34
CA PRO A 127 -13.58 21.53 9.03
C PRO A 127 -12.57 20.76 8.19
N PHE A 128 -13.08 19.93 7.25
CA PHE A 128 -12.33 19.41 6.13
C PHE A 128 -12.53 20.26 4.89
N LEU A 129 -11.43 20.55 4.15
CA LEU A 129 -11.45 21.51 3.04
C LEU A 129 -11.11 20.86 1.70
N THR A 130 -11.91 21.18 0.68
CA THR A 130 -11.63 20.84 -0.71
C THR A 130 -12.45 21.70 -1.67
N THR A 131 -11.86 22.22 -2.75
CA THR A 131 -12.53 23.08 -3.74
C THR A 131 -13.06 22.31 -4.93
N ASN A 132 -12.53 21.13 -5.17
CA ASN A 132 -12.72 20.39 -6.42
C ASN A 132 -13.45 19.06 -6.24
N LEU A 133 -14.04 18.83 -5.05
CA LEU A 133 -14.99 17.75 -4.80
C LEU A 133 -16.41 18.31 -4.69
N ASP A 134 -17.35 17.72 -5.46
CA ASP A 134 -18.79 18.00 -5.36
C ASP A 134 -19.49 16.87 -4.60
N PHE A 135 -20.00 17.18 -3.44
CA PHE A 135 -20.71 16.26 -2.55
C PHE A 135 -22.23 16.21 -2.80
N SER A 136 -22.75 16.95 -3.78
CA SER A 136 -24.20 17.15 -3.97
C SER A 136 -24.98 15.85 -4.26
N ASN A 137 -24.32 14.81 -4.75
CA ASN A 137 -24.90 13.50 -5.02
C ASN A 137 -24.66 12.50 -3.89
N ASP A 138 -23.88 12.86 -2.88
CA ASP A 138 -23.66 12.02 -1.72
C ASP A 138 -24.65 12.36 -0.60
N ILE A 139 -25.46 11.38 -0.18
CA ILE A 139 -26.55 11.62 0.77
C ILE A 139 -26.07 11.88 2.20
N TYR A 140 -24.86 11.43 2.56
CA TYR A 140 -24.29 11.55 3.88
C TYR A 140 -23.46 12.83 4.01
N LEU A 141 -22.63 13.14 3.03
CA LEU A 141 -21.70 14.27 3.06
C LEU A 141 -22.34 15.60 2.62
N ALA A 142 -23.30 15.57 1.70
CA ALA A 142 -23.97 16.81 1.23
C ALA A 142 -24.55 17.69 2.35
N PRO A 143 -25.16 17.12 3.42
CA PRO A 143 -25.67 17.92 4.56
C PRO A 143 -24.61 18.66 5.35
N LEU A 144 -23.34 18.24 5.30
CA LEU A 144 -22.22 18.80 6.07
C LEU A 144 -21.49 19.92 5.34
N VAL A 145 -21.83 20.15 4.05
CA VAL A 145 -21.21 21.19 3.22
C VAL A 145 -21.68 22.57 3.64
N VAL A 146 -20.74 23.47 3.94
CA VAL A 146 -21.00 24.87 4.26
C VAL A 146 -20.32 25.82 3.27
N GLU A 147 -20.80 27.07 3.23
CA GLU A 147 -20.25 28.10 2.33
C GLU A 147 -18.78 28.42 2.66
N GLY A 148 -17.92 28.48 1.62
CA GLY A 148 -16.51 28.84 1.74
C GLY A 148 -16.28 30.28 2.22
N GLY A 149 -15.05 30.54 2.67
CA GLY A 149 -14.64 31.88 3.12
C GLY A 149 -15.23 32.33 4.46
N GLN A 150 -15.86 31.42 5.24
CA GLN A 150 -16.34 31.68 6.60
C GLN A 150 -15.26 31.30 7.64
N ALA A 151 -15.51 31.62 8.90
CA ALA A 151 -14.68 31.08 10.00
C ALA A 151 -14.77 29.55 10.04
N PRO A 152 -13.72 28.82 10.48
CA PRO A 152 -13.76 27.37 10.66
C PRO A 152 -14.96 26.92 11.48
N GLN A 153 -15.66 25.88 11.03
CA GLN A 153 -16.81 25.30 11.70
C GLN A 153 -16.53 23.82 11.96
N ALA A 154 -16.69 23.40 13.21
CA ALA A 154 -16.53 22.00 13.60
C ALA A 154 -17.47 21.07 12.79
N GLY A 155 -17.01 19.91 12.42
CA GLY A 155 -17.83 18.87 11.81
C GLY A 155 -18.36 19.21 10.42
N THR A 156 -17.67 20.04 9.64
CA THR A 156 -18.16 20.48 8.32
C THR A 156 -17.17 20.24 7.20
N LEU A 157 -17.71 20.25 5.97
CA LEU A 157 -16.97 20.30 4.71
C LEU A 157 -17.08 21.70 4.10
N SER A 158 -15.98 22.23 3.59
CA SER A 158 -15.97 23.54 2.94
C SER A 158 -14.90 23.64 1.84
N SER A 159 -15.05 24.56 0.89
CA SER A 159 -13.98 24.87 -0.08
C SER A 159 -12.85 25.66 0.55
N SER A 160 -13.16 26.52 1.53
CA SER A 160 -12.19 27.42 2.15
C SER A 160 -12.69 27.97 3.48
N VAL A 161 -11.76 28.43 4.33
CA VAL A 161 -12.08 29.15 5.57
C VAL A 161 -11.21 30.40 5.75
N VAL A 162 -11.64 31.30 6.66
CA VAL A 162 -10.84 32.45 7.12
C VAL A 162 -10.55 32.29 8.61
N ILE A 163 -9.28 32.09 8.96
CA ILE A 163 -8.80 32.04 10.32
C ILE A 163 -8.45 33.45 10.78
N GLU A 164 -9.03 33.93 11.86
CA GLU A 164 -8.75 35.23 12.45
C GLU A 164 -8.16 35.07 13.85
N LYS A 165 -6.90 35.52 14.01
CA LYS A 165 -6.20 35.53 15.33
C LYS A 165 -5.43 36.84 15.47
N SER A 166 -5.41 37.41 16.68
CA SER A 166 -4.68 38.65 17.00
C SER A 166 -4.99 39.83 16.07
N GLY A 167 -6.11 39.82 15.35
CA GLY A 167 -6.52 40.82 14.39
C GLY A 167 -5.98 40.62 12.98
N GLU A 168 -5.20 39.59 12.74
CA GLU A 168 -4.75 39.12 11.42
C GLU A 168 -5.71 38.09 10.87
N LYS A 169 -5.88 38.11 9.53
CA LYS A 169 -6.74 37.14 8.81
C LYS A 169 -5.93 36.40 7.75
N ILE A 170 -6.09 35.10 7.74
CA ILE A 170 -5.47 34.20 6.78
C ILE A 170 -6.58 33.37 6.12
N GLY A 171 -6.61 33.37 4.79
CA GLY A 171 -7.45 32.47 4.01
C GLY A 171 -6.81 31.10 3.90
N VAL A 172 -7.57 30.03 4.12
CA VAL A 172 -7.11 28.66 3.90
C VAL A 172 -8.03 28.00 2.88
N VAL A 173 -7.47 27.47 1.80
CA VAL A 173 -8.18 26.83 0.70
C VAL A 173 -7.76 25.37 0.64
N GLY A 174 -8.70 24.44 0.43
CA GLY A 174 -8.41 23.01 0.29
C GLY A 174 -8.43 22.54 -1.15
N ALA A 175 -7.68 21.49 -1.48
CA ALA A 175 -7.75 20.81 -2.77
C ALA A 175 -7.40 19.32 -2.62
N THR A 176 -8.08 18.47 -3.41
CA THR A 176 -7.89 17.03 -3.44
C THR A 176 -7.50 16.59 -4.86
N THR A 177 -6.75 15.50 -4.98
CA THR A 177 -6.36 14.96 -6.30
C THR A 177 -7.59 14.65 -7.16
N PRO A 178 -7.65 15.12 -8.42
CA PRO A 178 -8.66 14.64 -9.38
C PRO A 178 -8.57 13.15 -9.66
N GLY A 179 -7.44 12.52 -9.36
CA GLY A 179 -7.24 11.07 -9.45
C GLY A 179 -7.98 10.24 -8.41
N LEU A 180 -8.67 10.85 -7.46
CA LEU A 180 -9.41 10.21 -6.37
C LEU A 180 -10.24 8.97 -6.78
N PRO A 181 -11.01 8.97 -7.89
CA PRO A 181 -11.80 7.80 -8.29
C PRO A 181 -10.98 6.56 -8.69
N PHE A 182 -9.66 6.69 -8.82
CA PHE A 182 -8.74 5.58 -9.10
C PHE A 182 -7.98 5.11 -7.85
N LEU A 183 -8.16 5.79 -6.73
CA LEU A 183 -7.50 5.51 -5.46
C LEU A 183 -8.45 4.86 -4.45
N THR A 184 -9.70 5.30 -4.44
CA THR A 184 -10.69 4.89 -3.45
C THR A 184 -12.11 4.91 -4.00
N SER A 185 -13.08 4.39 -3.25
CA SER A 185 -14.51 4.39 -3.56
C SER A 185 -15.21 5.55 -2.85
N ALA A 186 -15.16 6.74 -3.41
CA ALA A 186 -15.70 7.95 -2.81
C ALA A 186 -17.23 8.11 -2.90
N GLY A 187 -17.99 7.02 -3.09
CA GLY A 187 -19.48 7.06 -3.07
C GLY A 187 -20.07 7.97 -4.15
N GLY A 188 -20.94 8.90 -3.72
CA GLY A 188 -21.58 9.89 -4.59
C GLY A 188 -20.75 11.15 -4.85
N VAL A 189 -19.49 11.19 -4.41
CA VAL A 189 -18.60 12.35 -4.56
C VAL A 189 -18.05 12.43 -5.99
N ILE A 190 -18.12 13.62 -6.58
CA ILE A 190 -17.63 13.87 -7.95
C ILE A 190 -16.37 14.73 -7.90
N THR A 191 -15.33 14.31 -8.61
CA THR A 191 -14.08 15.08 -8.75
C THR A 191 -14.11 15.99 -9.99
N THR A 192 -13.58 17.20 -9.87
CA THR A 192 -13.40 18.14 -10.98
C THR A 192 -11.97 18.67 -10.99
N PRO A 193 -11.22 18.56 -12.12
CA PRO A 193 -11.62 17.95 -13.39
C PRO A 193 -11.69 16.42 -13.30
N THR A 194 -12.43 15.80 -14.21
CA THR A 194 -12.46 14.33 -14.29
C THR A 194 -11.12 13.80 -14.77
N ALA A 195 -10.45 13.03 -13.93
CA ALA A 195 -9.21 12.36 -14.31
C ALA A 195 -9.47 11.14 -15.22
N GLN A 196 -8.44 10.74 -15.98
CA GLN A 196 -8.47 9.54 -16.84
C GLN A 196 -7.65 8.39 -16.24
N SER A 197 -6.89 8.69 -15.21
CA SER A 197 -6.03 7.79 -14.44
C SER A 197 -5.64 8.46 -13.13
N GLN A 198 -4.99 7.74 -12.24
CA GLN A 198 -4.41 8.29 -11.01
C GLN A 198 -3.41 9.43 -11.32
N ALA A 199 -2.56 9.27 -12.33
CA ALA A 199 -1.62 10.31 -12.77
C ALA A 199 -2.32 11.37 -13.61
N LEU A 200 -2.08 12.64 -13.28
CA LEU A 200 -2.67 13.79 -13.98
C LEU A 200 -1.84 14.20 -15.19
N THR A 201 -2.51 14.61 -16.25
CA THR A 201 -1.89 15.31 -17.37
C THR A 201 -1.67 16.78 -17.04
N ASP A 202 -0.73 17.46 -17.75
CA ASP A 202 -0.52 18.91 -17.61
C ASP A 202 -1.82 19.72 -17.81
N ALA A 203 -2.73 19.25 -18.68
CA ALA A 203 -4.00 19.90 -18.94
C ALA A 203 -4.96 19.76 -17.75
N GLN A 204 -5.05 18.61 -17.13
CA GLN A 204 -5.87 18.39 -15.93
C GLN A 204 -5.32 19.18 -14.74
N LEU A 205 -3.99 19.20 -14.56
CA LEU A 205 -3.38 19.99 -13.50
C LEU A 205 -3.63 21.49 -13.70
N ALA A 206 -3.57 22.01 -14.93
CA ALA A 206 -3.90 23.38 -15.22
C ALA A 206 -5.39 23.70 -14.99
N GLU A 207 -6.29 22.76 -15.24
CA GLU A 207 -7.73 22.90 -14.94
C GLU A 207 -7.97 22.89 -13.43
N THR A 208 -7.31 21.98 -12.67
CA THR A 208 -7.32 21.98 -11.20
C THR A 208 -6.83 23.32 -10.65
N ALA A 209 -5.71 23.85 -11.17
CA ALA A 209 -5.20 25.17 -10.78
C ALA A 209 -6.23 26.27 -11.04
N ALA A 210 -6.99 26.20 -12.15
CA ALA A 210 -8.03 27.18 -12.45
C ALA A 210 -9.21 27.13 -11.47
N ILE A 211 -9.58 25.93 -10.99
CA ILE A 211 -10.63 25.73 -9.97
C ILE A 211 -10.16 26.31 -8.63
N ILE A 212 -8.94 25.97 -8.20
CA ILE A 212 -8.35 26.51 -6.96
C ILE A 212 -8.25 28.04 -7.04
N GLN A 213 -7.80 28.59 -8.17
CA GLN A 213 -7.71 30.05 -8.37
C GLN A 213 -9.08 30.73 -8.26
N ALA A 214 -10.13 30.13 -8.81
CA ALA A 214 -11.48 30.68 -8.72
C ALA A 214 -11.97 30.76 -7.26
N GLU A 215 -11.64 29.79 -6.43
CA GLU A 215 -11.94 29.83 -4.99
C GLU A 215 -11.11 30.87 -4.26
N VAL A 216 -9.80 30.95 -4.53
CA VAL A 216 -8.92 32.01 -3.98
C VAL A 216 -9.48 33.40 -4.31
N ASP A 217 -9.86 33.64 -5.55
CA ASP A 217 -10.43 34.94 -6.00
C ASP A 217 -11.79 35.24 -5.33
N SER A 218 -12.61 34.19 -5.13
CA SER A 218 -13.91 34.28 -4.43
C SER A 218 -13.69 34.65 -2.96
N LEU A 219 -12.82 33.94 -2.26
CA LEU A 219 -12.46 34.15 -0.86
C LEU A 219 -11.96 35.59 -0.65
N LEU A 220 -11.00 36.06 -1.46
CA LEU A 220 -10.43 37.39 -1.37
C LEU A 220 -11.45 38.50 -1.71
N THR A 221 -12.40 38.21 -2.64
CA THR A 221 -13.48 39.14 -2.98
C THR A 221 -14.48 39.28 -1.84
N ALA A 222 -14.84 38.17 -1.20
CA ALA A 222 -15.77 38.14 -0.07
C ALA A 222 -15.14 38.72 1.22
N ASN A 223 -13.81 38.57 1.38
CA ASN A 223 -13.05 39.00 2.55
C ASN A 223 -11.91 39.96 2.17
N PRO A 224 -12.19 41.22 1.86
CA PRO A 224 -11.18 42.17 1.38
C PRO A 224 -10.04 42.49 2.37
N ASP A 225 -10.19 42.09 3.64
CA ASP A 225 -9.16 42.25 4.67
C ASP A 225 -8.18 41.06 4.70
N VAL A 226 -8.47 39.98 3.96
CA VAL A 226 -7.55 38.87 3.76
C VAL A 226 -6.59 39.21 2.63
N ASN A 227 -5.30 39.07 2.90
CA ASN A 227 -4.23 39.29 1.90
C ASN A 227 -3.14 38.22 2.01
N LYS A 228 -3.41 37.14 2.71
CA LYS A 228 -2.52 35.97 2.89
C LYS A 228 -3.35 34.73 2.69
N VAL A 229 -2.89 33.84 1.83
CA VAL A 229 -3.62 32.61 1.51
C VAL A 229 -2.69 31.39 1.62
N ILE A 230 -3.17 30.38 2.32
CA ILE A 230 -2.53 29.05 2.42
C ILE A 230 -3.41 28.05 1.66
N LEU A 231 -2.80 27.29 0.76
CA LEU A 231 -3.40 26.13 0.16
C LEU A 231 -2.98 24.88 0.95
N ILE A 232 -3.93 24.12 1.45
CA ILE A 232 -3.71 22.76 1.93
C ILE A 232 -4.18 21.79 0.82
N SER A 233 -3.28 20.96 0.32
CA SER A 233 -3.58 20.14 -0.86
C SER A 233 -3.14 18.69 -0.69
N HIS A 234 -3.91 17.79 -1.26
CA HIS A 234 -3.65 16.36 -1.24
C HIS A 234 -3.63 15.82 -2.67
N MET A 235 -2.48 15.94 -3.36
CA MET A 235 -2.37 15.72 -4.81
C MET A 235 -1.65 14.42 -5.19
N GLN A 236 -1.19 13.62 -4.24
CA GLN A 236 -0.51 12.31 -4.42
C GLN A 236 0.89 12.35 -5.04
N VAL A 237 1.30 13.46 -5.60
CA VAL A 237 2.61 13.61 -6.24
C VAL A 237 3.14 15.01 -5.95
N PHE A 238 4.20 15.12 -5.17
CA PHE A 238 4.77 16.40 -4.72
C PHE A 238 5.06 17.38 -5.87
N ASP A 239 5.50 16.88 -7.02
CA ASP A 239 5.73 17.70 -8.21
C ASP A 239 4.46 18.41 -8.73
N TYR A 240 3.25 17.94 -8.39
CA TYR A 240 2.01 18.64 -8.76
C TYR A 240 1.82 19.90 -7.91
N GLU A 241 2.10 19.87 -6.62
CA GLU A 241 2.07 21.08 -5.77
C GLU A 241 3.13 22.07 -6.18
N VAL A 242 4.32 21.60 -6.57
CA VAL A 242 5.39 22.45 -7.11
C VAL A 242 4.93 23.16 -8.39
N GLN A 243 4.21 22.47 -9.28
CA GLN A 243 3.64 23.07 -10.50
C GLN A 243 2.44 23.97 -10.20
N LEU A 244 1.56 23.60 -9.25
CA LEU A 244 0.45 24.44 -8.81
C LEU A 244 0.94 25.79 -8.30
N ALA A 245 2.04 25.83 -7.55
CA ALA A 245 2.64 27.07 -7.07
C ALA A 245 2.96 28.04 -8.22
N GLU A 246 3.41 27.55 -9.37
CA GLU A 246 3.74 28.38 -10.54
C GLU A 246 2.48 28.81 -11.33
N LEU A 247 1.38 28.07 -11.22
CA LEU A 247 0.12 28.32 -11.95
C LEU A 247 -0.84 29.26 -11.19
N LEU A 248 -0.76 29.29 -9.85
CA LEU A 248 -1.64 30.07 -8.99
C LEU A 248 -1.13 31.47 -8.76
N SER A 249 -2.02 32.38 -8.36
CA SER A 249 -1.72 33.75 -7.93
C SER A 249 -2.32 33.98 -6.54
N ASN A 250 -1.68 34.85 -5.74
CA ASN A 250 -2.13 35.17 -4.37
C ASN A 250 -2.21 33.93 -3.44
N VAL A 251 -1.42 32.89 -3.69
CA VAL A 251 -1.21 31.78 -2.77
C VAL A 251 0.23 31.90 -2.27
N ASP A 252 0.38 32.03 -0.96
CA ASP A 252 1.65 32.34 -0.33
C ASP A 252 2.35 31.09 0.17
N ILE A 253 1.56 30.12 0.69
CA ILE A 253 2.07 28.86 1.22
C ILE A 253 1.23 27.73 0.66
N ILE A 254 1.88 26.62 0.31
CA ILE A 254 1.22 25.34 -0.01
C ILE A 254 1.73 24.30 0.98
N ILE A 255 0.81 23.62 1.67
CA ILE A 255 1.09 22.41 2.43
C ILE A 255 0.72 21.25 1.53
N ALA A 256 1.71 20.47 1.11
CA ALA A 256 1.52 19.35 0.20
C ALA A 256 1.26 18.04 0.98
N GLY A 257 0.40 17.17 0.44
CA GLY A 257 0.06 15.86 0.98
C GLY A 257 -0.21 14.82 -0.10
N GLY A 258 -0.35 13.56 0.31
CA GLY A 258 -0.51 12.40 -0.57
C GLY A 258 0.82 11.85 -1.09
N SER A 259 1.92 12.46 -0.67
CA SER A 259 3.28 11.95 -0.87
C SER A 259 4.12 12.34 0.35
N GLU A 260 5.07 11.51 0.71
CA GLU A 260 5.78 11.57 1.99
C GLU A 260 7.30 11.80 1.80
N PRO A 261 7.73 12.87 1.11
CA PRO A 261 9.15 13.14 0.96
C PRO A 261 9.73 13.60 2.29
N VAL A 262 10.93 13.15 2.63
CA VAL A 262 11.70 13.67 3.76
C VAL A 262 12.24 15.03 3.37
N ALA A 263 11.45 16.08 3.66
CA ALA A 263 11.79 17.46 3.35
C ALA A 263 12.45 18.12 4.58
N VAL A 264 13.69 18.58 4.44
CA VAL A 264 14.46 19.18 5.54
C VAL A 264 15.29 20.36 5.07
N ASP A 265 15.61 21.26 5.99
CA ASP A 265 16.54 22.36 5.76
C ASP A 265 17.96 22.05 6.32
N SER A 266 18.85 23.05 6.29
CA SER A 266 20.26 22.86 6.68
C SER A 266 20.47 22.64 8.17
N ASP A 267 19.51 23.03 9.01
CA ASP A 267 19.58 23.01 10.48
C ASP A 267 18.80 21.82 11.06
N ASP A 268 18.02 21.13 10.25
CA ASP A 268 17.25 19.95 10.64
C ASP A 268 18.15 18.73 10.89
N ILE A 269 17.70 17.88 11.79
CA ILE A 269 18.39 16.64 12.12
C ILE A 269 17.40 15.49 11.90
N LEU A 270 17.70 14.68 10.90
CA LEU A 270 16.94 13.51 10.52
C LEU A 270 16.88 12.47 11.64
N ARG A 271 15.85 11.64 11.59
CA ARG A 271 15.77 10.38 12.33
C ARG A 271 16.86 9.44 11.85
N ASP A 272 17.23 8.49 12.69
CA ASP A 272 18.29 7.52 12.36
C ASP A 272 17.82 6.59 11.22
N GLY A 273 18.54 6.63 10.13
CA GLY A 273 18.23 5.87 8.91
C GLY A 273 17.55 6.66 7.80
N ASP A 274 16.97 7.84 8.07
CA ASP A 274 16.30 8.65 7.04
C ASP A 274 17.30 9.39 6.15
N VAL A 275 16.85 9.63 4.92
CA VAL A 275 17.62 10.35 3.90
C VAL A 275 16.78 11.49 3.35
N GLN A 276 17.34 12.69 3.33
CA GLN A 276 16.70 13.83 2.69
C GLN A 276 16.38 13.54 1.22
N THR A 277 15.13 13.77 0.84
CA THR A 277 14.68 13.66 -0.56
C THR A 277 14.29 15.01 -1.15
N GLU A 278 13.87 15.98 -0.32
CA GLU A 278 13.48 17.33 -0.76
C GLU A 278 14.06 18.43 0.15
N GLU A 279 14.06 19.69 -0.35
CA GLU A 279 14.38 20.87 0.44
C GLU A 279 13.15 21.38 1.21
N TYR A 280 13.36 21.94 2.40
CA TYR A 280 12.29 22.57 3.19
C TYR A 280 12.61 24.05 3.46
N PRO A 281 11.72 25.02 3.05
CA PRO A 281 10.62 24.84 2.08
C PRO A 281 11.14 24.90 0.64
N VAL A 282 10.39 24.34 -0.31
CA VAL A 282 10.63 24.54 -1.74
C VAL A 282 10.05 25.87 -2.17
N TRP A 283 10.85 26.72 -2.79
CA TRP A 283 10.44 28.06 -3.19
C TRP A 283 10.10 28.13 -4.68
N ARG A 284 8.97 28.76 -5.01
CA ARG A 284 8.59 29.07 -6.39
C ARG A 284 8.09 30.50 -6.51
N THR A 285 8.28 31.09 -7.70
CA THR A 285 7.61 32.35 -8.03
C THR A 285 6.27 32.04 -8.67
N ASN A 286 5.19 32.49 -8.06
CA ASN A 286 3.82 32.20 -8.51
C ASN A 286 3.41 33.03 -9.75
N ALA A 287 2.23 32.74 -10.34
CA ALA A 287 1.74 33.46 -11.52
C ALA A 287 1.50 34.96 -11.28
N GLY A 288 1.32 35.38 -10.02
CA GLY A 288 1.21 36.80 -9.62
C GLY A 288 2.57 37.51 -9.57
N GLY A 289 3.69 36.77 -9.62
CA GLY A 289 5.04 37.31 -9.55
C GLY A 289 5.58 37.49 -8.12
N THR A 290 4.92 36.91 -7.12
CA THR A 290 5.36 36.86 -5.71
C THR A 290 5.91 35.46 -5.36
N GLU A 291 6.56 35.33 -4.21
CA GLU A 291 7.11 34.04 -3.75
C GLU A 291 6.03 33.19 -3.11
N THR A 292 6.06 31.89 -3.36
CA THR A 292 5.28 30.86 -2.67
C THR A 292 6.22 29.87 -2.01
N ALA A 293 5.99 29.54 -0.75
CA ALA A 293 6.67 28.49 0.00
C ALA A 293 5.84 27.20 -0.08
N ILE A 294 6.46 26.08 -0.50
CA ILE A 294 5.84 24.77 -0.52
C ILE A 294 6.51 23.96 0.61
N VAL A 295 5.70 23.47 1.55
CA VAL A 295 6.12 22.69 2.70
C VAL A 295 5.44 21.33 2.70
N THR A 296 6.14 20.33 3.15
CA THR A 296 5.69 18.95 3.35
C THR A 296 6.64 18.26 4.33
N GLU A 297 6.31 17.08 4.77
CA GLU A 297 7.16 16.24 5.62
C GLU A 297 6.90 14.75 5.33
N ALA A 298 7.72 13.87 5.90
CA ALA A 298 7.43 12.45 5.91
C ALA A 298 6.18 12.17 6.76
N GLY A 299 5.28 11.34 6.25
CA GLY A 299 4.02 10.97 6.92
C GLY A 299 4.21 10.20 8.23
N ASP A 300 3.21 9.42 8.63
CA ASP A 300 3.27 8.49 9.77
C ASP A 300 3.66 9.14 11.12
N TYR A 301 3.40 10.45 11.29
CA TYR A 301 3.85 11.23 12.44
C TYR A 301 5.37 11.21 12.67
N ASP A 302 6.17 10.91 11.68
CA ASP A 302 7.64 10.82 11.80
C ASP A 302 8.29 12.17 12.09
N TYR A 303 7.70 13.23 11.55
CA TYR A 303 8.12 14.61 11.75
C TYR A 303 6.91 15.52 11.96
N LEU A 304 7.13 16.62 12.67
CA LEU A 304 6.23 17.77 12.74
C LEU A 304 6.85 18.94 11.97
N GLY A 305 6.16 19.42 10.96
CA GLY A 305 6.59 20.58 10.20
C GLY A 305 6.30 21.89 10.93
N ARG A 306 7.24 22.85 10.88
CA ARG A 306 7.08 24.21 11.39
C ARG A 306 7.68 25.19 10.40
N LEU A 307 6.88 26.15 9.92
CA LEU A 307 7.35 27.27 9.10
C LEU A 307 7.22 28.59 9.85
N VAL A 308 8.34 29.30 10.03
CA VAL A 308 8.38 30.64 10.65
C VAL A 308 8.84 31.64 9.60
N ILE A 309 7.94 32.57 9.22
CA ILE A 309 8.16 33.52 8.12
C ILE A 309 7.44 34.82 8.36
N GLU A 310 7.94 35.91 7.78
CA GLU A 310 7.29 37.23 7.85
C GLU A 310 6.61 37.61 6.53
N PHE A 311 5.53 38.39 6.66
CA PHE A 311 4.81 39.01 5.54
C PHE A 311 4.94 40.52 5.61
N ASP A 312 4.98 41.16 4.45
CA ASP A 312 4.88 42.62 4.35
C ASP A 312 3.43 43.11 4.54
N ASP A 313 3.23 44.45 4.51
CA ASP A 313 1.91 45.08 4.68
C ASP A 313 0.94 44.74 3.51
N ASP A 314 1.46 44.34 2.35
CA ASP A 314 0.68 43.96 1.17
C ASP A 314 0.33 42.45 1.17
N GLY A 315 0.86 41.69 2.15
CA GLY A 315 0.62 40.25 2.32
C GLY A 315 1.61 39.36 1.57
N ASN A 316 2.70 39.87 1.04
CA ASN A 316 3.69 39.04 0.35
C ASN A 316 4.68 38.45 1.35
N ILE A 317 5.09 37.20 1.13
CA ILE A 317 6.17 36.57 1.89
C ILE A 317 7.48 37.34 1.72
N LEU A 318 8.14 37.62 2.83
CA LEU A 318 9.50 38.15 2.88
C LEU A 318 10.50 36.95 3.00
N ARG A 319 10.84 36.33 1.89
CA ARG A 319 11.70 35.15 1.85
C ARG A 319 13.00 35.28 2.65
N ASP A 320 13.59 36.48 2.70
CA ASP A 320 14.83 36.75 3.45
C ASP A 320 14.64 36.69 4.98
N THR A 321 13.39 36.57 5.46
CA THR A 321 13.02 36.40 6.88
C THR A 321 12.76 34.95 7.26
N TYR A 322 12.92 33.99 6.34
CA TYR A 322 12.82 32.58 6.65
C TYR A 322 13.84 32.21 7.73
N ASP A 323 13.33 31.70 8.82
CA ASP A 323 14.09 31.44 10.05
C ASP A 323 14.41 29.93 10.14
N THR A 324 15.54 29.50 9.54
CA THR A 324 15.97 28.10 9.55
C THR A 324 16.17 27.53 10.96
N ALA A 325 16.49 28.37 11.95
CA ALA A 325 16.69 27.88 13.33
C ALA A 325 15.38 27.55 14.04
N ASN A 326 14.25 28.09 13.55
CA ASN A 326 12.91 27.86 14.12
C ASN A 326 11.93 27.22 13.13
N SER A 327 12.35 27.00 11.88
CA SER A 327 11.57 26.29 10.86
C SER A 327 12.21 24.95 10.55
N GLY A 328 11.50 24.09 9.80
CA GLY A 328 11.97 22.78 9.34
C GLY A 328 11.10 21.64 9.79
N SER A 329 11.60 20.42 9.62
CA SER A 329 10.96 19.16 10.02
C SER A 329 11.55 18.66 11.33
N PHE A 330 10.73 18.61 12.37
CA PHE A 330 11.14 18.23 13.72
C PHE A 330 10.80 16.78 13.97
N ALA A 331 11.84 15.93 14.10
CA ALA A 331 11.68 14.51 14.38
C ALA A 331 10.92 14.27 15.70
N THR A 332 10.03 13.31 15.69
CA THR A 332 9.11 12.99 16.80
C THR A 332 9.55 11.78 17.62
N ASP A 333 10.63 11.12 17.21
CA ASP A 333 11.26 10.07 18.01
C ASP A 333 11.84 10.59 19.33
N ALA A 334 12.24 9.71 20.24
CA ALA A 334 12.77 10.08 21.55
C ALA A 334 13.96 11.06 21.48
N ALA A 335 14.78 10.96 20.41
CA ALA A 335 15.93 11.85 20.21
C ALA A 335 15.47 13.25 19.75
N GLY A 336 14.49 13.33 18.86
CA GLY A 336 13.87 14.56 18.39
C GLY A 336 13.15 15.29 19.52
N VAL A 337 12.32 14.58 20.26
CA VAL A 337 11.62 15.10 21.46
C VAL A 337 12.60 15.68 22.49
N ALA A 338 13.66 14.95 22.81
CA ALA A 338 14.68 15.43 23.74
C ALA A 338 15.41 16.69 23.23
N ARG A 339 15.63 16.78 21.93
CA ARG A 339 16.33 17.89 21.26
C ARG A 339 15.60 19.22 21.40
N VAL A 340 14.27 19.21 21.28
CA VAL A 340 13.43 20.41 21.47
C VAL A 340 13.06 20.67 22.92
N GLY A 341 13.44 19.78 23.86
CA GLY A 341 13.11 19.87 25.29
C GLY A 341 11.68 19.40 25.60
N GLY A 342 11.11 18.57 24.73
CA GLY A 342 9.74 18.06 24.81
C GLY A 342 9.53 16.91 25.80
N THR A 343 10.58 16.32 26.36
CA THR A 343 10.45 15.19 27.29
C THR A 343 9.55 15.52 28.47
N GLY A 344 8.48 14.75 28.64
CA GLY A 344 7.47 14.95 29.70
C GLY A 344 6.45 16.05 29.36
N LEU A 345 6.36 16.46 28.09
CA LEU A 345 5.37 17.40 27.57
C LEU A 345 4.33 16.72 26.67
N GLU A 346 4.31 15.40 26.62
CA GLU A 346 3.32 14.61 25.89
C GLU A 346 1.91 14.96 26.40
N ASP A 347 0.97 15.10 25.49
CA ASP A 347 -0.43 15.33 25.86
C ASP A 347 -1.01 14.06 26.54
N PRO A 348 -1.54 14.15 27.77
CA PRO A 348 -1.98 12.97 28.51
C PRO A 348 -3.21 12.29 27.91
N GLU A 349 -4.07 12.98 27.16
CA GLU A 349 -5.24 12.39 26.51
C GLU A 349 -4.80 11.65 25.24
N ILE A 350 -3.84 12.19 24.50
CA ILE A 350 -3.21 11.50 23.36
C ILE A 350 -2.46 10.25 23.83
N VAL A 351 -1.68 10.33 24.91
CA VAL A 351 -1.01 9.16 25.51
C VAL A 351 -2.03 8.10 25.89
N GLN A 352 -3.17 8.49 26.49
CA GLN A 352 -4.21 7.54 26.87
C GLN A 352 -4.80 6.83 25.63
N ILE A 353 -5.14 7.56 24.55
CA ILE A 353 -5.64 6.95 23.29
C ILE A 353 -4.64 5.92 22.77
N VAL A 354 -3.36 6.30 22.70
CA VAL A 354 -2.31 5.42 22.17
C VAL A 354 -2.13 4.18 23.05
N ASP A 355 -2.12 4.31 24.37
CA ASP A 355 -1.98 3.18 25.31
C ASP A 355 -3.19 2.24 25.23
N ASP A 356 -4.41 2.78 25.15
CA ASP A 356 -5.65 2.00 25.02
C ASP A 356 -5.66 1.23 23.68
N VAL A 357 -5.33 1.91 22.57
CA VAL A 357 -5.23 1.31 21.22
C VAL A 357 -4.13 0.25 21.19
N ARG A 358 -2.94 0.52 21.73
CA ARG A 358 -1.84 -0.43 21.83
C ARG A 358 -2.25 -1.69 22.59
N SER A 359 -2.94 -1.52 23.72
CA SER A 359 -3.43 -2.63 24.53
C SER A 359 -4.47 -3.46 23.76
N GLN A 360 -5.35 -2.80 23.01
CA GLN A 360 -6.35 -3.47 22.19
C GLN A 360 -5.68 -4.23 21.02
N ILE A 361 -4.77 -3.59 20.29
CA ILE A 361 -4.00 -4.22 19.20
C ILE A 361 -3.24 -5.43 19.75
N SER A 362 -2.53 -5.28 20.86
CA SER A 362 -1.79 -6.40 21.49
C SER A 362 -2.71 -7.57 21.81
N SER A 363 -3.95 -7.32 22.26
CA SER A 363 -4.91 -8.38 22.57
C SER A 363 -5.29 -9.23 21.35
N VAL A 364 -5.31 -8.63 20.14
CA VAL A 364 -5.64 -9.32 18.88
C VAL A 364 -4.38 -9.82 18.14
N LEU A 365 -3.22 -9.19 18.34
CA LEU A 365 -1.96 -9.60 17.71
C LEU A 365 -1.53 -11.03 18.06
N PHE A 366 -1.97 -11.55 19.20
CA PHE A 366 -1.59 -12.88 19.70
C PHE A 366 -2.69 -13.93 19.54
N GLU A 367 -3.88 -13.58 19.00
CA GLU A 367 -4.90 -14.56 18.65
C GLU A 367 -4.50 -15.30 17.37
N THR A 368 -4.09 -16.56 17.51
CA THR A 368 -3.51 -17.36 16.42
C THR A 368 -4.59 -18.09 15.63
N PHE A 369 -4.62 -17.87 14.31
CA PHE A 369 -5.49 -18.55 13.35
C PHE A 369 -4.79 -19.67 12.58
N GLY A 370 -3.46 -19.64 12.50
CA GLY A 370 -2.70 -20.70 11.83
C GLY A 370 -1.20 -20.43 11.82
N TYR A 371 -0.49 -21.13 10.93
CA TYR A 371 0.96 -21.04 10.85
C TYR A 371 1.46 -20.95 9.41
N SER A 372 2.55 -20.22 9.20
CA SER A 372 3.34 -20.20 7.96
C SER A 372 4.81 -20.44 8.27
N ASN A 373 5.45 -21.32 7.50
CA ASN A 373 6.89 -21.59 7.58
C ASN A 373 7.70 -20.70 6.62
N VAL A 374 7.04 -19.81 5.90
CA VAL A 374 7.63 -18.96 4.87
C VAL A 374 7.15 -17.51 5.02
N PHE A 375 7.93 -16.59 4.47
CA PHE A 375 7.50 -15.22 4.26
C PHE A 375 6.36 -15.15 3.23
N LEU A 376 5.28 -14.46 3.55
CA LEU A 376 4.14 -14.22 2.68
C LEU A 376 4.24 -12.80 2.13
N ASN A 377 4.49 -12.67 0.82
CA ASN A 377 4.92 -11.45 0.16
C ASN A 377 3.76 -10.56 -0.28
N SER A 378 3.66 -9.35 0.28
CA SER A 378 2.75 -8.27 -0.15
C SER A 378 3.47 -7.12 -0.85
N GLN A 379 4.79 -7.18 -1.01
CA GLN A 379 5.56 -6.08 -1.60
C GLN A 379 4.91 -5.61 -2.89
N ARG A 380 4.95 -4.29 -3.14
CA ARG A 380 4.27 -3.71 -4.32
C ARG A 380 4.92 -4.09 -5.64
N GLY A 381 6.23 -4.34 -5.65
CA GLY A 381 7.01 -4.60 -6.84
C GLY A 381 7.75 -3.36 -7.36
N VAL A 382 8.37 -3.48 -8.52
CA VAL A 382 9.14 -2.41 -9.18
C VAL A 382 8.82 -2.37 -10.68
N ASP A 383 8.86 -1.19 -11.30
CA ASP A 383 8.58 -0.94 -12.71
C ASP A 383 9.73 -1.40 -13.63
N ASP A 384 10.23 -2.61 -13.46
CA ASP A 384 11.41 -3.09 -14.18
C ASP A 384 11.24 -4.55 -14.64
N LEU A 385 10.94 -4.74 -15.93
CA LEU A 385 10.88 -6.06 -16.55
C LEU A 385 12.24 -6.77 -16.67
N THR A 386 13.37 -6.07 -16.45
CA THR A 386 14.70 -6.68 -16.54
C THR A 386 15.12 -7.41 -15.27
N ARG A 387 14.44 -7.15 -14.16
CA ARG A 387 14.70 -7.82 -12.89
C ARG A 387 14.06 -9.20 -12.85
N SER A 388 14.88 -10.20 -12.61
CA SER A 388 14.45 -11.58 -12.33
C SER A 388 14.25 -11.82 -10.83
N GLY A 389 14.04 -10.76 -10.02
CA GLY A 389 13.87 -10.82 -8.58
C GLY A 389 12.45 -11.10 -8.14
N LEU A 390 12.27 -11.26 -6.83
CA LEU A 390 10.97 -11.24 -6.21
C LEU A 390 10.38 -9.84 -6.38
N ASP A 391 9.46 -9.70 -7.33
CA ASP A 391 8.63 -8.51 -7.49
C ASP A 391 7.53 -8.51 -6.41
N GLY A 392 6.35 -8.02 -6.68
CA GLY A 392 5.31 -7.98 -5.67
C GLY A 392 3.91 -8.14 -6.23
N VAL A 393 2.94 -8.14 -5.35
CA VAL A 393 1.51 -8.39 -5.64
C VAL A 393 0.90 -7.50 -6.74
N ARG A 394 1.59 -6.38 -7.09
CA ARG A 394 1.14 -5.45 -8.13
C ARG A 394 1.84 -5.60 -9.48
N THR A 395 2.72 -6.57 -9.60
CA THR A 395 3.52 -6.81 -10.82
C THR A 395 3.63 -8.28 -11.19
N GLN A 396 3.42 -9.21 -10.25
CA GLN A 396 3.49 -10.65 -10.48
C GLN A 396 2.60 -11.44 -9.52
N GLU A 397 2.48 -12.76 -9.74
CA GLU A 397 1.94 -13.72 -8.79
C GLU A 397 2.80 -13.76 -7.52
N THR A 398 2.16 -13.79 -6.33
CA THR A 398 2.87 -13.98 -5.06
C THR A 398 2.20 -15.08 -4.23
N ASN A 399 2.96 -15.66 -3.29
CA ASN A 399 2.41 -16.70 -2.41
C ASN A 399 1.29 -16.16 -1.49
N LEU A 400 1.38 -14.89 -1.03
CA LEU A 400 0.31 -14.25 -0.27
C LEU A 400 -0.92 -13.97 -1.14
N GLY A 401 -0.69 -13.53 -2.38
CA GLY A 401 -1.76 -13.39 -3.37
C GLY A 401 -2.48 -14.71 -3.61
N ASN A 402 -1.73 -15.78 -3.77
CA ASN A 402 -2.26 -17.12 -3.99
C ASN A 402 -3.11 -17.61 -2.81
N ILE A 403 -2.59 -17.56 -1.57
CA ILE A 403 -3.35 -18.08 -0.41
C ILE A 403 -4.60 -17.25 -0.14
N THR A 404 -4.57 -15.92 -0.34
CA THR A 404 -5.78 -15.09 -0.18
C THR A 404 -6.83 -15.38 -1.26
N ALA A 405 -6.41 -15.65 -2.50
CA ALA A 405 -7.33 -16.03 -3.57
C ALA A 405 -7.89 -17.45 -3.36
N ASP A 406 -7.08 -18.39 -2.82
CA ASP A 406 -7.51 -19.75 -2.46
C ASP A 406 -8.55 -19.72 -1.34
N ALA A 407 -8.34 -18.89 -0.33
CA ALA A 407 -9.26 -18.68 0.78
C ALA A 407 -10.63 -18.16 0.29
N ASN A 408 -10.63 -17.14 -0.55
CA ASN A 408 -11.86 -16.61 -1.14
C ASN A 408 -12.60 -17.69 -1.96
N LEU A 409 -11.87 -18.50 -2.73
CA LEU A 409 -12.46 -19.59 -3.51
C LEU A 409 -13.07 -20.68 -2.61
N ALA A 410 -12.39 -21.03 -1.51
CA ALA A 410 -12.85 -22.07 -0.59
C ALA A 410 -14.18 -21.68 0.07
N VAL A 411 -14.29 -20.46 0.60
CA VAL A 411 -15.55 -19.95 1.19
C VAL A 411 -16.66 -19.89 0.15
N ALA A 412 -16.35 -19.41 -1.04
CA ALA A 412 -17.31 -19.34 -2.13
C ALA A 412 -17.83 -20.72 -2.55
N GLN A 413 -16.96 -21.74 -2.64
CA GLN A 413 -17.30 -23.13 -2.97
C GLN A 413 -18.08 -23.83 -1.86
N ALA A 414 -17.85 -23.47 -0.59
CA ALA A 414 -18.64 -23.96 0.52
C ALA A 414 -20.11 -23.51 0.43
N TYR A 415 -20.36 -22.32 -0.10
CA TYR A 415 -21.71 -21.78 -0.35
C TYR A 415 -22.29 -22.25 -1.69
N ASP A 416 -21.54 -22.15 -2.78
CA ASP A 416 -21.94 -22.50 -4.15
C ASP A 416 -20.85 -23.34 -4.82
N PRO A 417 -20.98 -24.67 -4.84
CA PRO A 417 -19.96 -25.58 -5.43
C PRO A 417 -19.73 -25.40 -6.96
N GLU A 418 -20.54 -24.59 -7.63
CA GLU A 418 -20.34 -24.27 -9.06
C GLU A 418 -19.31 -23.15 -9.28
N VAL A 419 -18.83 -22.48 -8.22
CA VAL A 419 -17.77 -21.48 -8.29
C VAL A 419 -16.46 -22.15 -8.64
N LEU A 420 -15.83 -21.72 -9.72
CA LEU A 420 -14.60 -22.29 -10.25
C LEU A 420 -13.38 -21.39 -10.12
N VAL A 421 -13.57 -20.08 -10.03
CA VAL A 421 -12.48 -19.08 -10.13
C VAL A 421 -12.64 -18.03 -9.05
N SER A 422 -11.52 -17.64 -8.43
CA SER A 422 -11.37 -16.46 -7.60
C SER A 422 -10.47 -15.45 -8.30
N ILE A 423 -10.86 -14.18 -8.28
CA ILE A 423 -10.06 -13.05 -8.80
C ILE A 423 -10.10 -11.93 -7.77
N LYS A 424 -8.93 -11.47 -7.36
CA LYS A 424 -8.76 -10.25 -6.55
C LYS A 424 -7.64 -9.39 -7.10
N ASN A 425 -7.60 -8.13 -6.73
CA ASN A 425 -6.54 -7.20 -7.11
C ASN A 425 -5.39 -7.22 -6.10
N GLY A 426 -4.16 -7.04 -6.58
CA GLY A 426 -2.98 -6.93 -5.73
C GLY A 426 -2.96 -5.65 -4.88
N GLY A 427 -3.71 -4.62 -5.30
CA GLY A 427 -3.88 -3.38 -4.56
C GLY A 427 -4.54 -3.56 -3.18
N GLY A 428 -5.38 -4.58 -3.02
CA GLY A 428 -6.04 -4.92 -1.77
C GLY A 428 -5.17 -5.64 -0.74
N ILE A 429 -3.94 -6.07 -1.11
CA ILE A 429 -3.01 -6.76 -0.21
C ILE A 429 -1.98 -5.75 0.28
N ARG A 430 -1.94 -5.46 1.60
CA ARG A 430 -1.30 -4.27 2.15
C ARG A 430 -0.07 -4.53 3.02
N ALA A 431 0.00 -5.66 3.73
CA ALA A 431 1.09 -6.00 4.63
C ALA A 431 1.59 -7.43 4.42
N ASP A 432 2.89 -7.62 4.60
CA ASP A 432 3.53 -8.94 4.59
C ASP A 432 3.18 -9.73 5.86
N ILE A 433 3.21 -11.06 5.79
CA ILE A 433 3.18 -11.92 6.97
C ILE A 433 4.51 -12.67 7.05
N GLY A 434 5.30 -12.42 8.07
CA GLY A 434 6.60 -13.04 8.25
C GLY A 434 7.73 -12.03 8.42
N ASP A 435 8.96 -12.51 8.45
CA ASP A 435 10.16 -11.68 8.57
C ASP A 435 10.71 -11.35 7.17
N PHE A 436 10.58 -10.10 6.78
CA PHE A 436 11.07 -9.59 5.50
C PHE A 436 12.60 -9.75 5.35
N ALA A 437 13.34 -9.54 6.44
CA ALA A 437 14.81 -9.54 6.38
C ALA A 437 15.38 -10.93 6.09
N THR A 438 14.79 -11.96 6.67
CA THR A 438 15.21 -13.37 6.46
C THR A 438 14.40 -14.08 5.38
N ARG A 439 13.33 -13.46 4.86
CA ARG A 439 12.34 -14.11 3.99
C ARG A 439 11.73 -15.38 4.62
N GLY A 440 11.72 -15.41 5.93
CA GLY A 440 11.25 -16.51 6.76
C GLY A 440 9.88 -16.27 7.39
N PRO A 441 9.43 -17.22 8.23
CA PRO A 441 8.20 -17.05 9.01
C PRO A 441 8.30 -15.87 9.98
N SER A 442 7.15 -15.46 10.52
CA SER A 442 7.11 -14.44 11.58
C SER A 442 7.94 -14.91 12.79
N LEU A 443 8.68 -13.97 13.38
CA LEU A 443 9.46 -14.26 14.60
C LEU A 443 8.51 -14.48 15.78
N ALA A 444 8.99 -15.20 16.78
CA ALA A 444 8.30 -15.26 18.06
C ALA A 444 8.32 -13.88 18.71
N ASP A 445 7.19 -13.49 19.29
CA ASP A 445 7.03 -12.20 19.93
C ASP A 445 6.30 -12.34 21.26
N SER A 446 6.41 -11.36 22.14
CA SER A 446 5.69 -11.36 23.42
C SER A 446 5.40 -9.93 23.87
N ASP A 447 4.25 -9.76 24.48
CA ASP A 447 3.94 -8.60 25.28
C ASP A 447 3.98 -9.01 26.75
N ASP A 448 5.10 -8.76 27.39
CA ASP A 448 5.37 -9.19 28.78
C ASP A 448 4.46 -8.47 29.79
N ASP A 449 3.99 -7.25 29.49
CA ASP A 449 3.12 -6.45 30.34
C ASP A 449 1.69 -7.03 30.34
N LEU A 450 1.25 -7.57 29.21
CA LEU A 450 -0.06 -8.22 29.05
C LEU A 450 0.01 -9.73 29.27
N GLY A 451 1.20 -10.33 29.34
CA GLY A 451 1.40 -11.78 29.46
C GLY A 451 0.96 -12.55 28.21
N LEU A 452 1.02 -11.94 27.06
CA LEU A 452 0.67 -12.49 25.76
C LEU A 452 1.95 -12.95 25.03
N SER A 453 1.84 -13.97 24.17
CA SER A 453 2.95 -14.44 23.35
C SER A 453 2.49 -15.02 22.02
N LYS A 454 3.27 -14.76 20.97
CA LYS A 454 3.13 -15.28 19.61
C LYS A 454 4.25 -16.28 19.35
N ASP A 455 3.92 -17.49 18.94
CA ASP A 455 4.91 -18.47 18.51
C ASP A 455 5.52 -18.07 17.15
N ALA A 456 6.77 -18.49 16.91
CA ALA A 456 7.37 -18.31 15.60
C ALA A 456 6.55 -18.99 14.52
N GLY A 457 6.31 -18.31 13.40
CA GLY A 457 5.48 -18.78 12.31
C GLY A 457 3.98 -18.70 12.54
N ALA A 458 3.50 -18.28 13.71
CA ALA A 458 2.07 -18.06 13.93
C ALA A 458 1.55 -16.93 13.04
N VAL A 459 0.40 -17.15 12.44
CA VAL A 459 -0.42 -16.15 11.73
C VAL A 459 -1.55 -15.75 12.67
N VAL A 460 -1.56 -14.50 13.06
CA VAL A 460 -2.47 -13.97 14.08
C VAL A 460 -3.51 -13.04 13.46
N GLN A 461 -4.53 -12.68 14.23
CA GLN A 461 -5.59 -11.77 13.78
C GLN A 461 -5.00 -10.47 13.21
N GLY A 462 -4.04 -9.85 13.88
CA GLY A 462 -3.40 -8.61 13.42
C GLY A 462 -2.69 -8.77 12.07
N ASP A 463 -2.07 -9.92 11.79
CA ASP A 463 -1.48 -10.20 10.48
C ASP A 463 -2.55 -10.23 9.37
N ILE A 464 -3.70 -10.87 9.65
CA ILE A 464 -4.81 -10.96 8.68
C ILE A 464 -5.43 -9.59 8.41
N GLN A 465 -5.71 -8.83 9.47
CA GLN A 465 -6.28 -7.49 9.38
C GLN A 465 -5.33 -6.50 8.69
N GLY A 466 -4.04 -6.55 9.00
CA GLY A 466 -3.04 -5.73 8.33
C GLY A 466 -2.86 -6.08 6.85
N THR A 467 -2.90 -7.38 6.51
CA THR A 467 -2.76 -7.86 5.13
C THR A 467 -3.97 -7.49 4.27
N LEU A 468 -5.19 -7.66 4.79
CA LEU A 468 -6.46 -7.42 4.08
C LEU A 468 -7.20 -6.24 4.72
N ALA A 469 -6.52 -5.11 4.84
CA ALA A 469 -6.96 -3.96 5.61
C ALA A 469 -8.33 -3.39 5.18
N PHE A 470 -8.71 -3.55 3.92
CA PHE A 470 -10.01 -3.08 3.41
C PHE A 470 -11.17 -4.00 3.78
N ASN A 471 -10.89 -5.26 4.07
CA ASN A 471 -11.88 -6.28 4.45
C ASN A 471 -13.10 -6.34 3.52
N ASN A 472 -12.88 -6.32 2.21
CA ASN A 472 -13.95 -6.29 1.21
C ASN A 472 -14.88 -7.50 1.32
N GLY A 473 -16.18 -7.29 1.02
CA GLY A 473 -17.17 -8.37 0.88
C GLY A 473 -16.85 -9.26 -0.32
N LEU A 474 -17.14 -10.56 -0.20
CA LEU A 474 -16.99 -11.51 -1.28
C LEU A 474 -18.27 -11.58 -2.12
N ARG A 475 -18.12 -11.39 -3.43
CA ARG A 475 -19.23 -11.34 -4.38
C ARG A 475 -19.14 -12.46 -5.41
N LEU A 476 -20.22 -13.24 -5.52
CA LEU A 476 -20.36 -14.26 -6.57
C LEU A 476 -21.03 -13.68 -7.81
N MET A 477 -20.49 -14.02 -8.98
CA MET A 477 -21.10 -13.66 -10.27
C MET A 477 -20.77 -14.66 -11.36
N THR A 478 -21.56 -14.65 -12.44
CA THR A 478 -21.37 -15.53 -13.60
C THR A 478 -20.97 -14.72 -14.82
N LEU A 479 -19.75 -14.95 -15.32
CA LEU A 479 -19.20 -14.31 -16.51
C LEU A 479 -19.31 -15.24 -17.72
N THR A 480 -19.39 -14.66 -18.93
CA THR A 480 -19.03 -15.42 -20.13
C THR A 480 -17.53 -15.66 -20.18
N ALA A 481 -17.08 -16.62 -20.98
CA ALA A 481 -15.65 -16.84 -21.15
C ALA A 481 -14.92 -15.62 -21.73
N GLU A 482 -15.58 -14.87 -22.65
CA GLU A 482 -15.02 -13.64 -23.20
C GLU A 482 -14.94 -12.51 -22.15
N GLU A 483 -15.96 -12.35 -21.29
CA GLU A 483 -15.95 -11.39 -20.18
C GLU A 483 -14.81 -11.72 -19.21
N LEU A 484 -14.63 -12.99 -18.82
CA LEU A 484 -13.52 -13.41 -17.96
C LEU A 484 -12.16 -13.06 -18.58
N ILE A 485 -11.95 -13.35 -19.86
CA ILE A 485 -10.70 -13.00 -20.56
C ILE A 485 -10.50 -11.48 -20.56
N THR A 486 -11.54 -10.69 -20.78
CA THR A 486 -11.47 -9.23 -20.74
C THR A 486 -11.06 -8.70 -19.36
N VAL A 487 -11.58 -9.31 -18.30
CA VAL A 487 -11.20 -9.01 -16.90
C VAL A 487 -9.71 -9.32 -16.66
N LEU A 488 -9.23 -10.49 -17.08
CA LEU A 488 -7.83 -10.88 -16.94
C LEU A 488 -6.87 -9.99 -17.78
N GLU A 489 -7.27 -9.62 -19.02
CA GLU A 489 -6.51 -8.68 -19.88
C GLU A 489 -6.34 -7.32 -19.20
N HIS A 490 -7.42 -6.80 -18.58
CA HIS A 490 -7.36 -5.55 -17.85
C HIS A 490 -6.34 -5.62 -16.70
N GLY A 491 -6.33 -6.72 -15.95
CA GLY A 491 -5.42 -6.91 -14.83
C GLY A 491 -3.95 -6.86 -15.19
N VAL A 492 -3.56 -7.33 -16.39
CA VAL A 492 -2.17 -7.33 -16.86
C VAL A 492 -1.85 -6.19 -17.84
N ALA A 493 -2.78 -5.27 -18.08
CA ALA A 493 -2.64 -4.25 -19.13
C ALA A 493 -1.48 -3.29 -18.88
N GLU A 494 -1.20 -2.95 -17.63
CA GLU A 494 -0.19 -1.94 -17.26
C GLU A 494 1.20 -2.53 -16.98
N VAL A 495 1.36 -3.86 -16.92
CA VAL A 495 2.69 -4.46 -16.74
C VAL A 495 3.67 -3.88 -17.78
N PRO A 496 4.85 -3.35 -17.38
CA PRO A 496 5.57 -3.57 -16.11
C PRO A 496 5.30 -2.55 -14.99
N GLN A 497 4.45 -1.53 -15.20
CA GLN A 497 4.16 -0.55 -14.17
C GLN A 497 3.59 -1.25 -12.92
N VAL A 498 3.94 -0.72 -11.75
CA VAL A 498 3.36 -1.12 -10.47
C VAL A 498 1.92 -0.58 -10.41
N ASP A 499 0.94 -1.45 -10.50
CA ASP A 499 -0.47 -1.06 -10.56
C ASP A 499 -1.34 -1.96 -9.68
N GLY A 500 -2.22 -1.35 -8.88
CA GLY A 500 -3.10 -2.07 -7.94
C GLY A 500 -4.02 -3.08 -8.62
N ARG A 501 -4.33 -2.91 -9.90
CA ARG A 501 -5.18 -3.80 -10.69
C ARG A 501 -4.55 -5.17 -11.00
N TYR A 502 -3.22 -5.36 -10.78
CA TYR A 502 -2.60 -6.65 -11.09
C TYR A 502 -3.34 -7.77 -10.33
N PRO A 503 -3.81 -8.83 -11.04
CA PRO A 503 -4.68 -9.82 -10.42
C PRO A 503 -3.89 -10.81 -9.56
N GLN A 504 -4.55 -11.35 -8.53
CA GLN A 504 -4.15 -12.56 -7.83
C GLN A 504 -5.31 -13.55 -7.95
N VAL A 505 -5.05 -14.79 -8.34
CA VAL A 505 -6.11 -15.70 -8.80
C VAL A 505 -6.04 -17.10 -8.17
N SER A 506 -7.20 -17.78 -8.13
CA SER A 506 -7.31 -19.20 -7.83
C SER A 506 -8.31 -19.87 -8.78
N GLY A 507 -8.12 -21.16 -9.07
CA GLY A 507 -8.98 -21.93 -9.98
C GLY A 507 -8.82 -21.59 -11.46
N VAL A 508 -7.94 -20.66 -11.81
CA VAL A 508 -7.59 -20.29 -13.19
C VAL A 508 -6.08 -20.20 -13.34
N ARG A 509 -5.57 -20.66 -14.46
CA ARG A 509 -4.19 -20.45 -14.92
C ARG A 509 -4.24 -19.80 -16.29
N PHE A 510 -3.51 -18.68 -16.43
CA PHE A 510 -3.45 -18.01 -17.73
C PHE A 510 -2.04 -17.57 -18.09
N TYR A 511 -1.81 -17.47 -19.40
CA TYR A 511 -0.54 -17.07 -19.98
C TYR A 511 -0.73 -15.77 -20.73
N TYR A 512 0.17 -14.83 -20.50
CA TYR A 512 0.18 -13.55 -21.20
C TYR A 512 1.59 -13.19 -21.69
N ASP A 513 1.70 -12.25 -22.62
CA ASP A 513 2.96 -11.71 -23.13
C ASP A 513 3.03 -10.22 -22.80
N SER A 514 3.83 -9.87 -21.78
CA SER A 514 4.02 -8.48 -21.35
C SER A 514 4.65 -7.58 -22.44
N SER A 515 5.27 -8.14 -23.46
CA SER A 515 5.81 -7.41 -24.61
C SER A 515 4.78 -7.05 -25.67
N ALA A 516 3.58 -7.63 -25.60
CA ALA A 516 2.47 -7.33 -26.50
C ALA A 516 1.74 -6.04 -26.07
N GLU A 517 0.97 -5.47 -27.02
CA GLU A 517 0.15 -4.27 -26.74
C GLU A 517 -0.92 -4.57 -25.67
N PRO A 518 -1.22 -3.62 -24.77
CA PRO A 518 -2.30 -3.76 -23.79
C PRO A 518 -3.63 -4.20 -24.43
N ASN A 519 -4.40 -5.01 -23.72
CA ASN A 519 -5.65 -5.65 -24.19
C ASN A 519 -5.48 -6.64 -25.37
N SER A 520 -4.28 -7.19 -25.54
CA SER A 520 -3.96 -8.23 -26.52
C SER A 520 -2.80 -9.09 -26.01
N ARG A 521 -2.68 -9.25 -24.70
CA ARG A 521 -1.58 -9.94 -24.04
C ARG A 521 -1.86 -11.39 -23.74
N ILE A 522 -3.11 -11.74 -23.40
CA ILE A 522 -3.47 -13.11 -23.01
C ILE A 522 -3.44 -14.03 -24.22
N THR A 523 -2.76 -15.15 -24.06
CA THR A 523 -2.59 -16.15 -25.12
C THR A 523 -3.30 -17.46 -24.82
N ASP A 524 -3.35 -17.88 -23.56
CA ASP A 524 -3.97 -19.15 -23.15
C ASP A 524 -4.67 -18.96 -21.78
N VAL A 525 -5.81 -19.61 -21.58
CA VAL A 525 -6.58 -19.59 -20.31
C VAL A 525 -7.13 -20.97 -20.04
N ASP A 526 -6.75 -21.54 -18.91
CA ASP A 526 -7.22 -22.83 -18.40
C ASP A 526 -7.95 -22.64 -17.06
N ILE A 527 -9.12 -23.22 -16.90
CA ILE A 527 -9.75 -23.44 -15.59
C ILE A 527 -9.15 -24.71 -15.03
N VAL A 528 -8.64 -24.65 -13.79
CA VAL A 528 -7.90 -25.74 -13.15
C VAL A 528 -8.55 -26.11 -11.81
N ASP A 529 -8.35 -27.35 -11.37
CA ASP A 529 -8.71 -27.78 -10.01
C ASP A 529 -7.59 -27.43 -8.99
N ALA A 530 -7.78 -27.86 -7.74
CA ALA A 530 -6.83 -27.59 -6.66
C ALA A 530 -5.45 -28.26 -6.88
N ASP A 531 -5.38 -29.34 -7.65
CA ASP A 531 -4.14 -30.05 -8.00
C ASP A 531 -3.46 -29.44 -9.24
N GLY A 532 -4.07 -28.40 -9.86
CA GLY A 532 -3.61 -27.75 -11.08
C GLY A 532 -3.94 -28.50 -12.37
N ASP A 533 -4.75 -29.56 -12.30
CA ASP A 533 -5.22 -30.29 -13.46
C ASP A 533 -6.27 -29.48 -14.23
N VAL A 534 -6.18 -29.48 -15.57
CA VAL A 534 -7.07 -28.69 -16.42
C VAL A 534 -8.47 -29.27 -16.46
N LEU A 535 -9.43 -28.54 -15.91
CA LEU A 535 -10.86 -28.85 -16.02
C LEU A 535 -11.43 -28.40 -17.37
N HIS A 536 -11.14 -27.18 -17.78
CA HIS A 536 -11.59 -26.58 -19.03
C HIS A 536 -10.51 -25.68 -19.63
N GLN A 537 -10.23 -25.80 -20.90
CA GLN A 537 -9.42 -24.85 -21.66
C GLN A 537 -10.36 -23.84 -22.34
N LEU A 538 -10.26 -22.56 -21.98
CA LEU A 538 -11.12 -21.49 -22.55
C LEU A 538 -10.48 -20.84 -23.77
N MET A 539 -9.18 -20.58 -23.73
CA MET A 539 -8.42 -19.95 -24.81
C MET A 539 -7.13 -20.72 -25.06
N LYS A 540 -6.69 -20.79 -26.33
CA LYS A 540 -5.43 -21.38 -26.76
C LYS A 540 -4.83 -20.60 -27.89
N SER A 541 -3.59 -20.17 -27.73
CA SER A 541 -2.82 -19.39 -28.74
C SER A 541 -3.61 -18.18 -29.25
N GLY A 542 -4.33 -17.49 -28.39
CA GLY A 542 -5.12 -16.29 -28.68
C GLY A 542 -6.50 -16.57 -29.30
N GLU A 543 -6.93 -17.81 -29.43
CA GLU A 543 -8.22 -18.18 -30.00
C GLU A 543 -9.09 -18.91 -28.97
N MET A 544 -10.41 -18.61 -28.94
CA MET A 544 -11.36 -19.33 -28.10
C MET A 544 -11.44 -20.79 -28.51
N VAL A 545 -11.46 -21.68 -27.52
CA VAL A 545 -11.53 -23.13 -27.75
C VAL A 545 -12.96 -23.56 -28.06
N GLU A 546 -13.18 -24.28 -29.17
CA GLU A 546 -14.50 -24.80 -29.53
C GLU A 546 -14.98 -25.83 -28.48
N GLY A 547 -16.18 -25.57 -27.92
CA GLY A 547 -16.76 -26.44 -26.88
C GLY A 547 -16.36 -26.08 -25.45
N ALA A 548 -15.63 -24.99 -25.24
CA ALA A 548 -15.40 -24.42 -23.91
C ALA A 548 -16.74 -24.03 -23.25
N PRO A 549 -16.81 -24.03 -21.89
CA PRO A 549 -17.98 -23.52 -21.19
C PRO A 549 -18.32 -22.09 -21.62
N SER A 550 -19.60 -21.83 -21.90
CA SER A 550 -20.03 -20.48 -22.30
C SER A 550 -20.05 -19.51 -21.12
N THR A 551 -20.11 -20.02 -19.91
CA THR A 551 -20.17 -19.22 -18.67
C THR A 551 -19.35 -19.89 -17.58
N ILE A 552 -18.75 -19.04 -16.72
CA ILE A 552 -17.94 -19.43 -15.57
C ILE A 552 -18.50 -18.72 -14.34
N ARG A 553 -18.77 -19.46 -13.26
CA ARG A 553 -19.14 -18.93 -11.96
C ARG A 553 -17.87 -18.54 -11.21
N ILE A 554 -17.78 -17.32 -10.74
CA ILE A 554 -16.59 -16.77 -10.07
C ILE A 554 -16.93 -16.15 -8.71
N VAL A 555 -15.90 -15.97 -7.88
CA VAL A 555 -15.90 -15.07 -6.72
C VAL A 555 -14.89 -13.96 -6.95
N THR A 556 -15.24 -12.76 -6.53
CA THR A 556 -14.37 -11.58 -6.56
C THR A 556 -14.74 -10.65 -5.39
N LEU A 557 -14.06 -9.50 -5.28
CA LEU A 557 -14.34 -8.51 -4.27
C LEU A 557 -15.49 -7.58 -4.72
N ASP A 558 -16.34 -7.17 -3.80
CA ASP A 558 -17.40 -6.17 -4.03
C ASP A 558 -16.80 -4.85 -4.55
N PHE A 559 -15.67 -4.40 -3.99
CA PHE A 559 -14.88 -3.26 -4.48
C PHE A 559 -14.63 -3.30 -5.99
N LEU A 560 -14.23 -4.45 -6.54
CA LEU A 560 -13.89 -4.57 -7.96
C LEU A 560 -15.10 -4.53 -8.89
N THR A 561 -16.30 -4.67 -8.35
CA THR A 561 -17.54 -4.79 -9.11
C THR A 561 -18.54 -3.66 -8.85
N ASN A 562 -18.31 -2.83 -7.81
CA ASN A 562 -19.15 -1.68 -7.52
C ASN A 562 -19.04 -0.65 -8.66
N PRO A 563 -20.17 -0.21 -9.23
CA PRO A 563 -20.17 0.70 -10.37
C PRO A 563 -19.66 2.08 -9.97
N ARG A 564 -18.86 2.69 -10.86
CA ARG A 564 -18.42 4.09 -10.76
C ARG A 564 -19.06 4.91 -11.86
N PHE A 565 -19.32 6.19 -11.56
CA PHE A 565 -20.01 7.11 -12.47
C PHE A 565 -19.19 8.38 -12.64
N ASP A 566 -19.21 8.95 -13.88
CA ASP A 566 -18.63 10.26 -14.17
C ASP A 566 -19.56 11.42 -13.75
N GLU A 567 -19.11 12.66 -13.96
CA GLU A 567 -19.86 13.89 -13.65
C GLU A 567 -21.22 13.99 -14.36
N ASP A 568 -21.38 13.30 -15.50
CA ASP A 568 -22.61 13.28 -16.27
C ASP A 568 -23.52 12.11 -15.83
N GLY A 569 -23.11 11.33 -14.82
CA GLY A 569 -23.80 10.13 -14.36
C GLY A 569 -23.64 8.93 -15.31
N ASN A 570 -22.63 8.92 -16.20
CA ASN A 570 -22.35 7.77 -17.03
C ASN A 570 -21.45 6.81 -16.28
N HIS A 571 -21.71 5.53 -16.40
CA HIS A 571 -20.88 4.50 -15.84
C HIS A 571 -19.47 4.48 -16.48
N VAL A 572 -18.42 4.54 -15.67
CA VAL A 572 -17.01 4.60 -16.13
C VAL A 572 -16.18 3.39 -15.71
N GLY A 573 -16.77 2.36 -15.11
CA GLY A 573 -16.10 1.17 -14.67
C GLY A 573 -16.46 0.79 -13.24
N ALA A 574 -15.60 0.00 -12.61
CA ALA A 574 -15.71 -0.44 -11.22
C ALA A 574 -14.38 -0.15 -10.47
N GLY A 575 -14.16 -0.69 -9.27
CA GLY A 575 -12.89 -0.56 -8.55
C GLY A 575 -11.70 -0.96 -9.41
N ASP A 576 -10.62 -0.20 -9.36
CA ASP A 576 -9.45 -0.31 -10.26
C ASP A 576 -9.82 -0.33 -11.76
N SER A 577 -10.99 0.25 -12.11
CA SER A 577 -11.57 0.28 -13.46
C SER A 577 -11.81 -1.10 -14.09
N TYR A 578 -11.99 -2.14 -13.30
CA TYR A 578 -12.23 -3.48 -13.80
C TYR A 578 -13.50 -3.56 -14.65
N PRO A 579 -13.45 -4.21 -15.85
CA PRO A 579 -14.55 -4.27 -16.78
C PRO A 579 -15.55 -5.40 -16.46
N PHE A 580 -15.91 -5.54 -15.17
CA PHE A 580 -16.98 -6.50 -14.82
C PHE A 580 -18.33 -6.06 -15.42
N PRO A 581 -19.21 -7.02 -15.80
CA PRO A 581 -20.52 -6.67 -16.28
C PRO A 581 -21.28 -5.85 -15.24
N ASN A 582 -21.75 -4.68 -15.63
CA ASN A 582 -22.48 -3.81 -14.73
C ASN A 582 -23.86 -4.39 -14.42
N PHE A 583 -24.16 -4.67 -13.16
CA PHE A 583 -25.41 -5.27 -12.71
C PHE A 583 -26.20 -4.39 -11.74
N ASN A 584 -25.56 -3.32 -11.20
CA ASN A 584 -26.16 -2.49 -10.17
C ASN A 584 -26.45 -1.06 -10.69
N ILE A 585 -26.83 -0.91 -11.95
CA ILE A 585 -27.24 0.40 -12.46
C ILE A 585 -28.66 0.68 -12.00
N ASP A 586 -28.81 1.73 -11.19
CA ASP A 586 -30.11 2.33 -10.91
C ASP A 586 -30.77 2.75 -12.23
N ALA A 587 -31.99 2.30 -12.45
CA ALA A 587 -32.80 2.62 -13.64
C ALA A 587 -32.96 4.15 -13.87
N SER A 588 -32.64 4.98 -12.89
CA SER A 588 -32.63 6.45 -12.97
C SER A 588 -31.48 7.02 -13.82
N VAL A 589 -30.39 6.26 -14.03
CA VAL A 589 -29.17 6.73 -14.74
C VAL A 589 -29.11 6.29 -16.22
N GLY A 590 -30.07 5.54 -16.72
CA GLY A 590 -30.31 5.35 -18.15
C GLY A 590 -29.60 4.19 -18.85
N GLU A 591 -28.64 3.51 -18.21
CA GLU A 591 -28.04 2.28 -18.74
C GLU A 591 -28.44 1.07 -17.88
N THR A 592 -29.46 0.36 -18.34
CA THR A 592 -29.85 -0.92 -17.72
C THR A 592 -29.24 -2.07 -18.50
N VAL A 593 -28.52 -2.97 -17.81
CA VAL A 593 -28.27 -4.31 -18.33
C VAL A 593 -29.62 -4.94 -18.64
N SER A 594 -29.75 -5.66 -19.74
CA SER A 594 -30.99 -6.37 -20.03
C SER A 594 -31.32 -7.38 -18.93
N ASP A 595 -32.61 -7.63 -18.67
CA ASP A 595 -33.03 -8.67 -17.70
C ASP A 595 -32.37 -10.03 -17.96
N GLU A 596 -32.03 -10.34 -19.21
CA GLU A 596 -31.34 -11.57 -19.59
C GLU A 596 -29.93 -11.58 -19.07
N VAL A 597 -29.18 -10.48 -19.18
CA VAL A 597 -27.79 -10.33 -18.68
C VAL A 597 -27.80 -10.30 -17.15
N TYR A 598 -28.67 -9.52 -16.54
CA TYR A 598 -28.82 -9.44 -15.09
C TYR A 598 -29.09 -10.83 -14.46
N ASN A 599 -30.06 -11.58 -15.01
CA ASN A 599 -30.37 -12.92 -14.54
C ASN A 599 -29.21 -13.92 -14.79
N ARG A 600 -28.43 -13.75 -15.86
CA ARG A 600 -27.27 -14.58 -16.12
C ARG A 600 -26.15 -14.33 -15.11
N ILE A 601 -25.86 -13.07 -14.81
CA ILE A 601 -24.79 -12.69 -13.90
C ILE A 601 -25.04 -13.29 -12.51
N ASN A 602 -26.29 -13.33 -12.03
CA ASN A 602 -26.72 -13.97 -10.80
C ASN A 602 -25.80 -13.61 -9.61
N VAL A 603 -25.81 -12.32 -9.23
CA VAL A 603 -24.99 -11.77 -8.15
C VAL A 603 -25.46 -12.29 -6.80
N VAL A 604 -24.49 -12.63 -5.93
CA VAL A 604 -24.72 -12.98 -4.52
C VAL A 604 -23.62 -12.33 -3.68
N GLU A 605 -24.02 -11.53 -2.69
CA GLU A 605 -23.15 -10.95 -1.67
C GLU A 605 -22.99 -11.95 -0.54
N LEU A 606 -21.78 -12.49 -0.33
CA LEU A 606 -21.59 -13.54 0.67
C LEU A 606 -21.66 -13.01 2.10
N ASP A 607 -21.32 -11.76 2.33
CA ASP A 607 -21.46 -11.09 3.63
C ASP A 607 -22.91 -10.75 4.02
N GLU A 608 -23.84 -10.74 3.04
CA GLU A 608 -25.28 -10.48 3.25
C GLU A 608 -26.16 -11.75 3.34
N VAL A 609 -25.69 -12.89 2.83
CA VAL A 609 -26.51 -14.12 2.79
C VAL A 609 -26.64 -14.87 4.11
N GLY A 610 -26.04 -14.35 5.19
CA GLY A 610 -26.11 -14.95 6.51
C GLY A 610 -25.33 -16.25 6.62
N LEU A 611 -24.12 -16.28 6.09
CA LEU A 611 -23.17 -17.36 6.34
C LEU A 611 -22.99 -17.58 7.84
N SER A 612 -22.74 -18.84 8.23
CA SER A 612 -22.40 -19.11 9.63
C SER A 612 -21.05 -18.47 9.92
N ALA A 613 -20.99 -17.60 10.93
CA ALA A 613 -19.70 -17.20 11.46
C ALA A 613 -18.97 -18.47 11.90
N GLY A 614 -17.78 -18.69 11.35
CA GLY A 614 -16.89 -19.76 11.74
C GLY A 614 -16.27 -19.50 13.13
N ASP A 615 -15.00 -19.84 13.27
CA ASP A 615 -14.23 -19.55 14.49
C ASP A 615 -13.61 -18.13 14.46
N ALA A 616 -13.51 -17.50 13.27
CA ALA A 616 -13.02 -16.12 13.09
C ALA A 616 -14.12 -15.10 13.41
N THR A 617 -14.30 -14.77 14.69
CA THR A 617 -15.40 -13.91 15.15
C THR A 617 -15.11 -12.41 15.12
N PHE A 618 -13.92 -12.01 14.69
CA PHE A 618 -13.47 -10.61 14.68
C PHE A 618 -13.98 -9.82 13.45
N THR A 619 -14.56 -10.50 12.47
CA THR A 619 -15.04 -9.91 11.22
C THR A 619 -16.36 -10.55 10.78
N ASN A 620 -17.02 -9.95 9.79
CA ASN A 620 -18.27 -10.52 9.25
C ASN A 620 -17.96 -11.74 8.38
N ALA A 621 -18.78 -12.79 8.52
CA ALA A 621 -18.68 -13.95 7.65
C ALA A 621 -18.90 -13.55 6.18
N GLY A 622 -18.09 -14.09 5.27
CA GLY A 622 -18.17 -13.80 3.85
C GLY A 622 -17.39 -12.57 3.39
N THR A 623 -16.52 -12.02 4.24
CA THR A 623 -15.50 -11.04 3.88
C THR A 623 -14.14 -11.71 3.60
N GLU A 624 -13.19 -10.98 3.01
CA GLU A 624 -11.87 -11.56 2.68
C GLU A 624 -11.00 -11.85 3.91
N GLN A 625 -11.18 -11.12 5.03
CA GLN A 625 -10.49 -11.42 6.30
C GLN A 625 -11.03 -12.70 6.92
N ASP A 626 -12.36 -12.87 6.97
CA ASP A 626 -13.03 -14.09 7.41
C ASP A 626 -12.56 -15.31 6.59
N ALA A 627 -12.57 -15.17 5.28
CA ALA A 627 -12.11 -16.23 4.38
C ALA A 627 -10.67 -16.67 4.67
N LEU A 628 -9.75 -15.72 4.86
CA LEU A 628 -8.34 -16.03 5.12
C LEU A 628 -8.15 -16.68 6.49
N ALA A 629 -8.81 -16.17 7.52
CA ALA A 629 -8.74 -16.71 8.88
C ALA A 629 -9.25 -18.15 8.95
N GLU A 630 -10.45 -18.42 8.41
CA GLU A 630 -11.03 -19.76 8.37
C GLU A 630 -10.19 -20.74 7.53
N TYR A 631 -9.60 -20.25 6.41
CA TYR A 631 -8.72 -21.06 5.58
C TYR A 631 -7.46 -21.50 6.32
N PHE A 632 -6.84 -20.62 7.12
CA PHE A 632 -5.71 -20.98 7.97
C PHE A 632 -6.11 -21.97 9.06
N LEU A 633 -7.25 -21.76 9.74
CA LEU A 633 -7.77 -22.68 10.76
C LEU A 633 -8.04 -24.08 10.19
N GLU A 634 -8.60 -24.18 8.99
CA GLU A 634 -8.92 -25.46 8.36
C GLU A 634 -7.68 -26.18 7.84
N ASN A 635 -6.73 -25.48 7.21
CA ASN A 635 -5.65 -26.10 6.44
C ASN A 635 -4.28 -25.99 7.12
N HIS A 636 -4.05 -24.98 7.96
CA HIS A 636 -2.75 -24.62 8.50
C HIS A 636 -2.77 -24.36 10.01
N ALA A 637 -3.67 -25.00 10.75
CA ALA A 637 -3.94 -24.73 12.17
C ALA A 637 -2.75 -24.98 13.12
N THR A 638 -1.73 -25.72 12.70
CA THR A 638 -0.61 -26.10 13.56
C THR A 638 0.73 -25.90 12.84
N ALA A 639 1.82 -25.81 13.60
CA ALA A 639 3.17 -25.73 13.02
C ALA A 639 3.50 -26.90 12.08
N ASP A 640 2.95 -28.10 12.34
CA ASP A 640 3.15 -29.27 11.48
C ASP A 640 2.36 -29.18 10.16
N THR A 641 1.32 -28.40 10.10
CA THR A 641 0.49 -28.15 8.91
C THR A 641 0.70 -26.75 8.33
N ALA A 642 1.73 -26.04 8.80
CA ALA A 642 2.01 -24.67 8.40
C ALA A 642 2.11 -24.50 6.88
N PHE A 643 1.64 -23.34 6.38
CA PHE A 643 1.78 -23.01 4.96
C PHE A 643 3.27 -22.93 4.59
N ALA A 644 3.66 -23.63 3.51
CA ALA A 644 5.06 -23.83 3.15
C ALA A 644 5.41 -23.40 1.71
N MET A 645 4.42 -22.92 0.93
CA MET A 645 4.68 -22.50 -0.45
C MET A 645 5.44 -21.15 -0.46
N ARG A 646 6.71 -21.19 -0.85
CA ARG A 646 7.53 -20.00 -0.98
C ARG A 646 7.09 -19.13 -2.16
N ASP A 647 7.33 -17.85 -2.04
CA ASP A 647 7.23 -16.92 -3.14
C ASP A 647 8.38 -17.14 -4.13
N VAL A 648 8.08 -17.08 -5.42
CA VAL A 648 9.04 -17.37 -6.50
C VAL A 648 9.08 -16.20 -7.48
N GLY A 649 10.21 -16.03 -8.16
CA GLY A 649 10.31 -15.00 -9.19
C GLY A 649 9.42 -15.29 -10.39
N ARG A 650 9.04 -14.26 -11.13
CA ARG A 650 8.13 -14.25 -12.32
C ARG A 650 8.35 -15.39 -13.32
N SER A 651 9.58 -15.87 -13.47
CA SER A 651 9.89 -16.98 -14.38
C SER A 651 9.35 -18.35 -13.92
N PHE A 652 8.90 -18.43 -12.68
CA PHE A 652 8.42 -19.65 -12.02
C PHE A 652 6.97 -19.53 -11.56
N ASP A 653 6.28 -18.43 -11.88
CA ASP A 653 4.86 -18.26 -11.62
C ASP A 653 4.06 -19.42 -12.26
N THR A 654 3.07 -19.90 -11.51
CA THR A 654 2.32 -21.12 -11.87
C THR A 654 0.88 -20.87 -12.29
N ARG A 655 0.32 -19.71 -11.91
CA ARG A 655 -1.07 -19.31 -12.19
C ARG A 655 -1.14 -18.16 -13.20
N ILE A 656 -0.22 -17.18 -13.09
CA ILE A 656 -0.18 -15.95 -13.90
C ILE A 656 1.15 -15.86 -14.64
N ILE A 657 1.24 -16.50 -15.79
CA ILE A 657 2.48 -16.85 -16.44
C ILE A 657 2.83 -15.86 -17.57
N ASP A 658 3.90 -15.07 -17.39
CA ASP A 658 4.38 -14.14 -18.41
C ASP A 658 5.30 -14.85 -19.42
N ARG A 659 4.85 -15.00 -20.65
CA ARG A 659 5.60 -15.64 -21.73
C ARG A 659 6.86 -14.88 -22.16
N ALA A 660 6.95 -13.60 -21.88
CA ALA A 660 8.17 -12.85 -22.14
C ALA A 660 9.33 -13.33 -21.26
N PHE A 661 9.04 -13.89 -20.08
CA PHE A 661 10.00 -14.47 -19.13
C PHE A 661 10.11 -16.00 -19.23
N GLN A 662 9.10 -16.65 -19.82
CA GLN A 662 9.10 -18.10 -20.08
C GLN A 662 9.11 -18.35 -21.59
N PRO A 663 10.26 -18.39 -22.26
CA PRO A 663 10.32 -18.53 -23.69
C PRO A 663 9.93 -19.94 -24.17
N GLY A 664 8.77 -20.06 -24.78
CA GLY A 664 8.31 -21.23 -25.52
C GLY A 664 7.25 -22.05 -24.80
N PRO A 665 6.51 -22.93 -25.52
CA PRO A 665 5.59 -23.85 -24.87
C PRO A 665 6.39 -24.78 -23.95
N VAL A 666 6.06 -24.72 -22.69
CA VAL A 666 6.53 -25.65 -21.67
C VAL A 666 6.02 -27.01 -22.08
N ASP A 667 6.92 -27.96 -22.37
CA ASP A 667 6.54 -29.36 -22.50
C ASP A 667 6.30 -29.88 -21.06
N PRO A 668 5.06 -30.14 -20.65
CA PRO A 668 4.75 -30.56 -19.28
C PRO A 668 5.51 -31.85 -18.86
N GLU A 669 6.06 -32.60 -19.82
CA GLU A 669 6.88 -33.78 -19.56
C GLU A 669 8.37 -33.46 -19.31
N SER A 670 8.79 -32.17 -19.44
CA SER A 670 10.20 -31.78 -19.32
C SER A 670 10.50 -30.88 -18.13
N GLU A 671 9.52 -30.44 -17.37
CA GLU A 671 9.70 -29.66 -16.14
C GLU A 671 9.42 -30.51 -14.91
N GLN A 672 10.20 -30.31 -13.85
CA GLN A 672 10.05 -31.03 -12.61
C GLN A 672 10.00 -30.06 -11.44
N ILE A 673 9.05 -30.28 -10.54
CA ILE A 673 9.05 -29.70 -9.21
C ILE A 673 9.57 -30.80 -8.29
N LEU A 674 10.73 -30.57 -7.68
CA LEU A 674 11.35 -31.52 -6.76
C LEU A 674 11.46 -30.87 -5.39
N ILE A 675 10.81 -31.46 -4.41
CA ILE A 675 10.84 -30.98 -3.02
C ILE A 675 11.46 -32.09 -2.17
N GLY A 676 12.47 -31.71 -1.39
CA GLY A 676 13.20 -32.59 -0.50
C GLY A 676 12.50 -32.81 0.85
N ASP A 677 13.15 -33.61 1.68
CA ASP A 677 12.72 -33.86 3.06
C ASP A 677 13.07 -32.66 3.95
N GLN A 678 12.31 -32.42 4.98
CA GLN A 678 12.47 -31.25 5.87
C GLN A 678 13.79 -31.23 6.66
N GLN A 679 14.44 -32.36 6.84
CA GLN A 679 15.65 -32.47 7.72
C GLN A 679 16.67 -33.54 7.28
N ALA A 680 16.45 -34.28 6.22
CA ALA A 680 17.35 -35.36 5.82
C ALA A 680 18.15 -34.97 4.57
N PRO A 681 19.42 -35.43 4.43
CA PRO A 681 20.19 -35.14 3.22
C PRO A 681 19.58 -35.74 1.97
N ASP A 682 19.32 -34.91 0.99
CA ASP A 682 18.67 -35.27 -0.26
C ASP A 682 19.63 -35.25 -1.49
N THR A 683 19.22 -35.95 -2.53
CA THR A 683 19.84 -35.83 -3.86
C THR A 683 18.76 -35.61 -4.90
N LEU A 684 18.54 -34.31 -5.21
CA LEU A 684 17.52 -33.87 -6.15
C LEU A 684 18.16 -33.59 -7.52
N VAL A 685 17.59 -34.15 -8.55
CA VAL A 685 18.17 -34.04 -9.89
C VAL A 685 17.08 -33.75 -10.91
N GLY A 686 17.04 -32.53 -11.42
CA GLY A 686 16.12 -32.05 -12.44
C GLY A 686 16.33 -32.66 -13.82
N SER A 687 15.60 -32.15 -14.79
CA SER A 687 15.46 -32.64 -16.15
C SER A 687 16.41 -31.93 -17.15
N ARG A 688 15.94 -31.64 -18.34
CA ARG A 688 16.55 -30.73 -19.32
C ARG A 688 15.66 -29.50 -19.58
N GLY A 689 14.48 -29.47 -18.99
CA GLY A 689 13.55 -28.36 -18.95
C GLY A 689 13.87 -27.44 -17.80
N ASN A 690 13.04 -26.43 -17.59
CA ASN A 690 13.20 -25.54 -16.45
C ASN A 690 12.63 -26.24 -15.20
N ASP A 691 13.44 -26.39 -14.17
CA ASP A 691 13.06 -27.14 -12.98
C ASP A 691 13.01 -26.23 -11.75
N PHE A 692 12.12 -26.54 -10.84
CA PHE A 692 12.04 -25.93 -9.51
C PHE A 692 12.43 -26.95 -8.45
N ILE A 693 13.53 -26.71 -7.75
CA ILE A 693 14.14 -27.68 -6.83
C ILE A 693 14.39 -27.02 -5.48
N VAL A 694 13.74 -27.50 -4.43
CA VAL A 694 13.89 -27.03 -3.04
C VAL A 694 14.20 -28.24 -2.16
N ALA A 695 15.29 -28.18 -1.40
CA ALA A 695 15.72 -29.31 -0.57
C ALA A 695 15.39 -29.16 0.92
N HIS A 696 15.09 -27.95 1.41
CA HIS A 696 14.75 -27.60 2.79
C HIS A 696 15.90 -27.71 3.80
N GLY A 697 16.16 -28.87 4.39
CA GLY A 697 17.19 -29.00 5.44
C GLY A 697 17.88 -30.34 5.45
N GLY A 698 19.15 -30.28 5.69
CA GLY A 698 20.08 -31.41 5.55
C GLY A 698 21.30 -30.97 4.74
N ASP A 699 22.33 -31.85 4.59
CA ASP A 699 23.45 -31.57 3.68
C ASP A 699 23.08 -32.10 2.27
N ASP A 700 22.54 -31.26 1.40
CA ASP A 700 21.85 -31.66 0.18
C ASP A 700 22.68 -31.59 -1.10
N MET A 701 22.25 -32.28 -2.14
CA MET A 701 22.86 -32.22 -3.47
C MET A 701 21.80 -31.95 -4.56
N LEU A 702 21.78 -30.73 -5.11
CA LEU A 702 20.86 -30.29 -6.14
C LEU A 702 21.54 -30.18 -7.51
N LYS A 703 20.85 -30.60 -8.57
CA LYS A 703 21.34 -30.47 -9.94
C LYS A 703 20.20 -30.12 -10.90
N GLY A 704 20.18 -28.90 -11.46
CA GLY A 704 19.23 -28.49 -12.50
C GLY A 704 19.48 -29.19 -13.82
N ARG A 705 20.70 -29.34 -14.27
CA ARG A 705 21.18 -29.90 -15.53
C ARG A 705 21.03 -28.98 -16.74
N GLY A 706 19.87 -28.68 -17.20
CA GLY A 706 19.70 -27.81 -18.33
C GLY A 706 18.27 -27.36 -18.50
N GLY A 707 18.11 -26.11 -18.56
CA GLY A 707 16.91 -25.34 -18.41
C GLY A 707 17.29 -24.03 -17.77
N ARG A 708 16.34 -23.20 -17.48
CA ARG A 708 16.47 -22.13 -16.50
C ARG A 708 15.89 -22.66 -15.22
N ASP A 709 16.76 -23.02 -14.31
CA ASP A 709 16.38 -23.76 -13.12
C ASP A 709 16.41 -22.82 -11.90
N TYR A 710 15.53 -23.04 -10.94
CA TYR A 710 15.59 -22.47 -9.60
C TYR A 710 15.99 -23.61 -8.64
N LEU A 711 17.06 -23.37 -7.89
CA LEU A 711 17.59 -24.36 -6.97
C LEU A 711 17.83 -23.71 -5.61
N GLU A 712 17.21 -24.26 -4.58
CA GLU A 712 17.37 -23.81 -3.21
C GLU A 712 17.79 -24.98 -2.31
N GLY A 713 18.93 -24.82 -1.61
CA GLY A 713 19.44 -25.81 -0.67
C GLY A 713 18.67 -25.82 0.64
N GLY A 714 18.60 -24.68 1.33
CA GLY A 714 17.89 -24.53 2.60
C GLY A 714 18.83 -24.47 3.80
N ASP A 715 18.54 -25.24 4.87
CA ASP A 715 19.43 -25.32 6.02
C ASP A 715 20.43 -26.47 5.87
N GLY A 716 21.74 -26.20 5.91
CA GLY A 716 22.73 -27.28 5.83
C GLY A 716 24.00 -26.91 5.10
N ALA A 717 24.80 -27.87 4.71
CA ALA A 717 25.98 -27.63 3.88
C ALA A 717 25.77 -28.22 2.47
N ASP A 718 25.18 -27.42 1.59
CA ASP A 718 24.59 -27.86 0.35
C ASP A 718 25.54 -27.79 -0.85
N ARG A 719 25.24 -28.61 -1.85
CA ARG A 719 25.90 -28.57 -3.14
C ARG A 719 24.89 -28.32 -4.24
N VAL A 720 24.83 -27.09 -4.70
CA VAL A 720 23.85 -26.63 -5.67
C VAL A 720 24.53 -26.41 -7.03
N LYS A 721 24.01 -27.06 -8.07
CA LYS A 721 24.53 -26.94 -9.41
C LYS A 721 23.42 -26.65 -10.42
N GLY A 722 23.41 -25.44 -11.01
CA GLY A 722 22.48 -25.02 -12.05
C GLY A 722 22.65 -25.84 -13.34
N GLY A 723 23.63 -25.55 -14.16
CA GLY A 723 23.94 -26.40 -15.30
C GLY A 723 24.11 -25.70 -16.63
N ARG A 724 23.11 -25.71 -17.51
CA ARG A 724 23.12 -24.99 -18.80
C ARG A 724 21.95 -24.04 -18.87
N LYS A 725 22.12 -22.88 -19.47
CA LYS A 725 21.28 -21.70 -19.50
C LYS A 725 21.36 -20.94 -18.18
N SER A 726 20.51 -19.93 -18.02
CA SER A 726 20.59 -19.01 -16.90
C SER A 726 19.77 -19.55 -15.73
N ASP A 727 20.44 -19.83 -14.62
CA ASP A 727 19.89 -20.49 -13.45
C ASP A 727 19.86 -19.50 -12.25
N VAL A 728 18.98 -19.76 -11.28
CA VAL A 728 18.96 -19.07 -10.00
C VAL A 728 19.35 -20.07 -8.91
N LEU A 729 20.38 -19.74 -8.14
CA LEU A 729 20.91 -20.60 -7.08
C LEU A 729 20.87 -19.86 -5.74
N ASP A 730 20.24 -20.49 -4.77
CA ASP A 730 20.21 -20.11 -3.36
C ASP A 730 20.78 -21.25 -2.52
N GLY A 731 21.86 -20.99 -1.78
CA GLY A 731 22.39 -22.01 -0.85
C GLY A 731 21.53 -22.15 0.39
N GLY A 732 20.99 -21.02 0.89
CA GLY A 732 20.26 -20.96 2.15
C GLY A 732 21.19 -20.76 3.35
N ASN A 733 20.80 -21.23 4.54
CA ASN A 733 21.62 -21.11 5.73
C ASN A 733 22.69 -22.22 5.80
N GLY A 734 23.97 -21.84 5.90
CA GLY A 734 24.98 -22.86 6.10
C GLY A 734 26.29 -22.60 5.40
N ALA A 735 26.99 -23.62 4.99
CA ALA A 735 28.26 -23.48 4.29
C ALA A 735 28.17 -24.18 2.92
N ASP A 736 27.72 -23.45 1.94
CA ASP A 736 27.25 -23.99 0.69
C ASP A 736 28.28 -23.91 -0.44
N THR A 737 28.14 -24.80 -1.41
CA THR A 737 28.95 -24.79 -2.62
C THR A 737 28.05 -24.63 -3.84
N LEU A 738 28.11 -23.48 -4.47
CA LEU A 738 27.28 -23.12 -5.61
C LEU A 738 28.10 -23.16 -6.90
N THR A 739 27.51 -23.71 -7.96
CA THR A 739 28.11 -23.78 -9.30
C THR A 739 27.03 -23.44 -10.32
N GLY A 740 27.09 -22.26 -10.97
CA GLY A 740 26.11 -21.81 -11.97
C GLY A 740 26.16 -22.67 -13.23
N GLY A 741 27.30 -22.72 -13.87
CA GLY A 741 27.56 -23.51 -15.05
C GLY A 741 27.69 -22.70 -16.33
N ARG A 742 26.81 -22.84 -17.31
CA ARG A 742 26.80 -22.05 -18.53
C ARG A 742 25.53 -21.22 -18.62
N GLY A 743 25.65 -19.94 -18.57
CA GLY A 743 24.51 -19.04 -18.65
C GLY A 743 24.84 -17.65 -18.21
N GLN A 744 23.81 -16.93 -17.87
CA GLN A 744 23.85 -15.75 -17.01
C GLN A 744 23.18 -16.18 -15.69
N ASP A 745 24.00 -16.63 -14.75
CA ASP A 745 23.51 -17.23 -13.55
C ASP A 745 23.36 -16.18 -12.45
N ARG A 746 22.40 -16.42 -11.56
CA ARG A 746 22.14 -15.53 -10.43
C ARG A 746 22.33 -16.31 -9.14
N PHE A 747 23.20 -15.79 -8.28
CA PHE A 747 23.48 -16.35 -6.97
C PHE A 747 22.89 -15.47 -5.89
N ILE A 748 21.99 -16.02 -5.11
CA ILE A 748 21.41 -15.36 -3.94
C ILE A 748 22.37 -15.55 -2.79
N LEU A 749 22.82 -14.43 -2.17
CA LEU A 749 23.74 -14.47 -1.05
C LEU A 749 22.94 -14.64 0.25
N SER A 750 23.23 -15.69 0.95
CA SER A 750 22.56 -16.12 2.18
C SER A 750 23.52 -16.16 3.38
N ALA A 751 23.01 -16.52 4.57
CA ALA A 751 23.80 -16.53 5.78
C ALA A 751 24.68 -17.81 5.86
N GLY A 752 26.00 -17.62 5.97
CA GLY A 752 26.92 -18.74 6.07
C GLY A 752 28.29 -18.46 5.46
N GLU A 753 29.10 -19.54 5.36
CA GLU A 753 30.41 -19.51 4.71
C GLU A 753 30.35 -20.18 3.34
N ASP A 754 29.81 -19.46 2.34
CA ASP A 754 29.53 -20.01 1.02
C ASP A 754 30.69 -19.88 0.04
N VAL A 755 30.67 -20.74 -0.98
CA VAL A 755 31.65 -20.74 -2.07
C VAL A 755 30.94 -20.83 -3.42
N ILE A 756 31.09 -19.80 -4.26
CA ILE A 756 30.70 -19.82 -5.66
C ILE A 756 31.93 -20.19 -6.48
N THR A 757 31.87 -21.33 -7.19
CA THR A 757 33.05 -21.98 -7.77
C THR A 757 33.38 -21.56 -9.21
N ASP A 758 32.45 -20.93 -9.92
CA ASP A 758 32.61 -20.61 -11.35
C ASP A 758 32.00 -19.26 -11.77
N PHE A 759 31.91 -18.31 -10.86
CA PHE A 759 31.34 -16.98 -11.10
C PHE A 759 32.11 -16.22 -12.21
N ASP A 760 31.40 -15.84 -13.28
CA ASP A 760 31.94 -14.99 -14.34
C ASP A 760 31.37 -13.55 -14.23
N PRO A 761 32.16 -12.54 -13.80
CA PRO A 761 31.67 -11.17 -13.63
C PRO A 761 31.14 -10.51 -14.93
N GLN A 762 31.31 -11.15 -16.09
CA GLN A 762 30.78 -10.67 -17.37
C GLN A 762 29.31 -11.01 -17.56
N PHE A 763 28.88 -12.11 -16.98
CA PHE A 763 27.58 -12.70 -17.29
C PHE A 763 26.75 -12.92 -16.04
N ASP A 764 27.39 -13.30 -14.92
CA ASP A 764 26.71 -13.69 -13.70
C ASP A 764 26.45 -12.51 -12.77
N HIS A 765 25.50 -12.68 -11.87
CA HIS A 765 25.11 -11.67 -10.90
C HIS A 765 24.99 -12.28 -9.49
N VAL A 766 25.38 -11.51 -8.47
CA VAL A 766 25.00 -11.80 -7.09
C VAL A 766 23.81 -10.95 -6.69
N ALA A 767 22.86 -11.56 -5.99
CA ALA A 767 21.70 -10.90 -5.44
C ALA A 767 21.88 -10.76 -3.92
N ILE A 768 21.63 -9.55 -3.41
CA ILE A 768 21.80 -9.20 -1.99
C ILE A 768 20.49 -8.58 -1.51
N ALA A 769 20.05 -8.94 -0.30
CA ALA A 769 18.88 -8.33 0.32
C ALA A 769 19.03 -6.79 0.44
N PRO A 770 17.97 -6.00 0.26
CA PRO A 770 17.99 -4.56 0.47
C PRO A 770 18.47 -4.25 1.90
N ASN A 771 19.24 -3.17 2.06
CA ASN A 771 19.80 -2.72 3.35
C ASN A 771 20.91 -3.58 3.96
N VAL A 772 21.39 -4.62 3.28
CA VAL A 772 22.58 -5.35 3.70
C VAL A 772 23.82 -4.61 3.22
N ASN A 773 24.60 -4.09 4.15
CA ASN A 773 25.87 -3.45 3.85
C ASN A 773 26.96 -4.52 3.62
N VAL A 774 27.49 -4.61 2.41
CA VAL A 774 28.54 -5.55 2.07
C VAL A 774 29.88 -4.87 1.87
N SER A 775 30.95 -5.56 2.25
CA SER A 775 32.35 -5.21 1.97
C SER A 775 33.03 -6.28 1.14
N PHE A 776 34.01 -5.89 0.34
CA PHE A 776 34.72 -6.73 -0.62
C PHE A 776 36.20 -6.82 -0.24
N ASN A 777 36.76 -8.05 -0.17
CA ASN A 777 38.15 -8.26 0.15
C ASN A 777 38.79 -9.28 -0.80
N ASP A 778 39.96 -8.98 -1.37
CA ASP A 778 40.76 -10.00 -2.07
C ASP A 778 41.34 -11.00 -1.06
N ILE A 779 41.27 -12.28 -1.42
CA ILE A 779 41.90 -13.39 -0.66
C ILE A 779 42.78 -14.23 -1.58
N ASP A 780 43.53 -15.17 -1.04
CA ASP A 780 44.34 -16.09 -1.84
C ASP A 780 43.37 -17.04 -2.62
N GLY A 781 43.37 -16.91 -3.93
CA GLY A 781 42.52 -17.71 -4.82
C GLY A 781 41.17 -17.10 -5.23
N GLY A 782 40.82 -15.86 -4.84
CA GLY A 782 39.57 -15.20 -5.22
C GLY A 782 39.28 -13.95 -4.41
N MET A 783 38.01 -13.66 -4.22
CA MET A 783 37.55 -12.56 -3.37
C MET A 783 36.45 -13.03 -2.42
N GLN A 784 36.21 -12.24 -1.37
CA GLN A 784 35.09 -12.45 -0.44
C GLN A 784 34.15 -11.26 -0.41
N ILE A 785 32.85 -11.56 -0.32
CA ILE A 785 31.77 -10.63 -0.02
C ILE A 785 31.37 -10.88 1.44
N LEU A 786 31.43 -9.85 2.26
CA LEU A 786 31.17 -9.92 3.71
C LEU A 786 30.09 -8.92 4.11
N GLY A 787 29.09 -9.33 4.87
CA GLY A 787 28.02 -8.45 5.42
C GLY A 787 27.03 -9.24 6.26
N ASP A 788 26.46 -8.70 7.26
CA ASP A 788 25.35 -9.18 8.13
C ASP A 788 25.11 -10.72 8.16
N GLY A 789 26.12 -11.49 8.55
CA GLY A 789 26.08 -12.96 8.56
C GLY A 789 26.45 -13.61 7.21
N ILE A 790 26.59 -12.87 6.14
CA ILE A 790 27.02 -13.33 4.82
C ILE A 790 28.56 -13.38 4.78
N GLN A 791 29.10 -14.51 4.35
CA GLN A 791 30.51 -14.67 4.01
C GLN A 791 30.64 -15.53 2.75
N THR A 792 30.54 -14.90 1.58
CA THR A 792 30.58 -15.64 0.30
C THR A 792 31.93 -15.45 -0.39
N THR A 793 32.55 -16.56 -0.79
CA THR A 793 33.81 -16.60 -1.53
C THR A 793 33.53 -16.82 -3.02
N LEU A 794 34.01 -15.90 -3.88
CA LEU A 794 34.02 -16.08 -5.33
C LEU A 794 35.38 -16.60 -5.78
N GLU A 795 35.49 -17.89 -6.15
CA GLU A 795 36.75 -18.49 -6.59
C GLU A 795 37.22 -17.91 -7.93
N GLY A 796 38.49 -17.55 -7.99
CA GLY A 796 39.15 -17.08 -9.24
C GLY A 796 38.78 -15.65 -9.66
N VAL A 797 37.97 -14.93 -8.91
CA VAL A 797 37.53 -13.55 -9.20
C VAL A 797 38.35 -12.58 -8.38
N SER A 798 38.87 -11.49 -8.98
CA SER A 798 39.50 -10.40 -8.23
C SER A 798 38.47 -9.34 -7.85
N GLN A 799 38.71 -8.64 -6.73
CA GLN A 799 37.87 -7.49 -6.34
C GLN A 799 37.89 -6.41 -7.44
N GLU A 800 39.03 -6.20 -8.12
CA GLU A 800 39.13 -5.23 -9.21
C GLU A 800 38.19 -5.56 -10.37
N ASP A 801 38.15 -6.83 -10.81
CA ASP A 801 37.27 -7.28 -11.90
C ASP A 801 35.78 -7.24 -11.50
N PHE A 802 35.47 -7.61 -10.26
CA PHE A 802 34.12 -7.58 -9.72
C PHE A 802 33.58 -6.15 -9.62
N VAL A 803 34.32 -5.26 -8.95
CA VAL A 803 33.89 -3.85 -8.77
C VAL A 803 33.84 -3.07 -10.09
N ALA A 804 34.74 -3.37 -11.03
CA ALA A 804 34.72 -2.72 -12.34
C ALA A 804 33.45 -3.01 -13.15
N ARG A 805 32.74 -4.09 -12.86
CA ARG A 805 31.54 -4.52 -13.56
C ARG A 805 30.28 -4.38 -12.71
N MET A 806 30.42 -4.26 -11.41
CA MET A 806 29.31 -4.15 -10.44
C MET A 806 28.15 -5.13 -10.71
N PRO A 807 28.39 -6.45 -10.79
CA PRO A 807 27.36 -7.44 -11.09
C PRO A 807 26.49 -7.74 -9.85
N ILE A 808 26.04 -6.69 -9.16
CA ILE A 808 25.19 -6.78 -7.97
C ILE A 808 23.77 -6.41 -8.39
N ALA A 809 22.83 -7.31 -8.09
CA ALA A 809 21.40 -7.03 -8.10
C ALA A 809 20.93 -6.92 -6.64
N TYR A 810 20.26 -5.86 -6.30
CA TYR A 810 19.52 -5.80 -5.04
C TYR A 810 18.19 -6.56 -5.25
N MET A 811 17.85 -7.44 -4.28
CA MET A 811 16.58 -8.19 -4.31
C MET A 811 15.40 -7.29 -4.01
#